data_f97de7279cb9f73dca223a6bd9212537
#
_entry.id   f97de7279cb9f73dca223a6bd9212537
#
_cell.length_a   1.000
_cell.length_b   1.000
_cell.length_c   1.000
_cell.angle_alpha   90.00
_cell.angle_beta   90.00
_cell.angle_gamma   90.00
#
_symmetry.space_group_name_H-M   'P 1'
#
loop_
_entity.id
_entity.type
_entity.pdbx_description
1 polymer ?
#
loop_
_entity_poly.entity_id
_entity_poly.type
_entity_poly.pdbx_seq_one_letter_code
_entity_poly.pdbx_strand_id
1 'polypeptide(L)'
;MNDRLIVRGAREHNLKDVSLDMPRNALIVFTGLSGSGKSSLAFDTIFAEGQRRYVESLSAYARQFLGQMDKPDVDFIEGLSPAVSIDQKSTNRNPRSTVGTITEVYDYLRLLFARAGKPHCPKCGKAIAKQTPQNIVDQILQMQEGLKFQVLAPVIRARKGEFLDLFKDFITQGYSRVRVDGTTYQISEVPKLKKQEKHTIEVVVDRLSVKTESKSRITDSIETALKLASGLVILDFVDAKKDSVDKEKSFSEHMACHECELSFEELEPRSFSFNSPFGACTECTGIGTKLEVDEELLIPDDSISIYEGVIAPWAGMEYFLRLLEGLATDLKFSLDTPWKKLSEKVKDAVLYGWDYEVHVKYKNRYGRVRNYSTGFEGVIPFIHRRHAETDSDYSRDKYEAYMRETPCPACKGSRLKPEVLAVTLGGKNIAQICEYSIAECAVFLKDISLSAREKKIAERVLKEVHARLGFLLDVGLDYLSLARPAATLSGGEAQRIRLATQIGSGLTGVLYVLDEPSIGLHQRDNRKLIETLTRLRDLGNTLIVVEHDEDTIRTADWIVDIGPGAGEHGGRVVSSGSYEDLIASKESITGAYLSGKSVIAIPKKRREIDLKKSLIVKDAKENNLQNIDVTFPLAAFVAVTGVSGSGKSTLVNDILYSVLANKLNGARIVPGRHRTITGLDQLDKVVHVDQSPIGRTPRSNPATYTGVFDKVRALFAETSEAKVRGYQQGRFSFNVKGGRCENCSGDGTITIEMNFLPDVYVPCEVCHGARYNRETLEVHYKGKTIAQVLDMPIEQASKFFESVPAIARFLTTLCDVGLGYVRLGQSAPTLSGGEAQRVKLATELQRRSTGRTIYVLDEPTTGLHFEDVRKLLLVLNRLVDTGNTVIVIEHNLDVIKSADWVIDLGPEGGSGGGLVVAEGRPEEIVKNQKSYTGKFLASALKK
;
A
#
# COMPACT_ATOMS: atom_id res chain seq x y z
N MET A 1 -27.41 24.46 24.51
CA MET A 1 -26.65 24.23 23.26
C MET A 1 -27.66 23.78 22.22
N ASN A 2 -27.63 24.32 21.01
CA ASN A 2 -28.55 23.90 19.94
C ASN A 2 -28.31 22.40 19.65
N ASP A 3 -29.34 21.59 19.81
CA ASP A 3 -29.29 20.15 19.52
C ASP A 3 -29.38 19.85 18.01
N ARG A 4 -29.19 20.88 17.18
CA ARG A 4 -29.35 20.80 15.73
C ARG A 4 -28.10 21.27 15.00
N LEU A 5 -27.81 20.65 13.89
CA LEU A 5 -26.86 21.09 12.87
C LEU A 5 -27.66 21.72 11.73
N ILE A 6 -27.53 23.04 11.58
CA ILE A 6 -28.33 23.82 10.62
C ILE A 6 -27.42 24.32 9.51
N VAL A 7 -27.74 23.99 8.26
CA VAL A 7 -27.08 24.48 7.05
C VAL A 7 -28.05 25.38 6.29
N ARG A 8 -27.62 26.54 5.82
CA ARG A 8 -28.43 27.47 5.01
C ARG A 8 -27.65 27.92 3.78
N GLY A 9 -28.29 27.78 2.63
CA GLY A 9 -27.81 28.35 1.38
C GLY A 9 -26.51 27.74 0.86
N ALA A 10 -26.35 26.41 0.92
CA ALA A 10 -25.19 25.74 0.36
C ALA A 10 -25.27 25.66 -1.17
N ARG A 11 -24.24 26.19 -1.87
CA ARG A 11 -24.19 26.32 -3.34
C ARG A 11 -22.90 25.77 -3.94
N GLU A 12 -22.12 25.00 -3.15
CA GLU A 12 -20.85 24.43 -3.62
C GLU A 12 -21.08 23.47 -4.79
N HIS A 13 -20.27 23.57 -5.84
CA HIS A 13 -20.32 22.74 -7.06
C HIS A 13 -21.71 22.74 -7.72
N ASN A 14 -22.46 21.62 -7.64
CA ASN A 14 -23.77 21.46 -8.23
C ASN A 14 -24.94 21.66 -7.27
N LEU A 15 -24.68 22.04 -6.02
CA LEU A 15 -25.71 22.29 -5.02
C LEU A 15 -26.54 23.54 -5.38
N LYS A 16 -27.86 23.45 -5.18
CA LYS A 16 -28.83 24.47 -5.56
C LYS A 16 -29.49 25.08 -4.33
N ASP A 17 -28.75 25.94 -3.63
CA ASP A 17 -29.22 26.66 -2.45
C ASP A 17 -29.80 25.74 -1.37
N VAL A 18 -29.01 24.72 -1.00
CA VAL A 18 -29.45 23.67 -0.11
C VAL A 18 -29.49 24.17 1.33
N SER A 19 -30.67 23.98 1.97
CA SER A 19 -30.89 24.29 3.39
C SER A 19 -31.39 23.05 4.13
N LEU A 20 -30.77 22.73 5.26
CA LEU A 20 -31.04 21.54 6.07
C LEU A 20 -31.06 21.87 7.56
N ASP A 21 -31.83 21.08 8.30
CA ASP A 21 -31.90 21.11 9.76
C ASP A 21 -31.85 19.66 10.27
N MET A 22 -30.71 19.26 10.81
CA MET A 22 -30.40 17.87 11.17
C MET A 22 -30.13 17.71 12.66
N PRO A 23 -30.42 16.54 13.26
CA PRO A 23 -30.11 16.28 14.66
C PRO A 23 -28.60 16.16 14.87
N ARG A 24 -28.11 16.57 16.05
CA ARG A 24 -26.77 16.25 16.54
C ARG A 24 -26.78 14.94 17.32
N ASN A 25 -25.60 14.40 17.59
CA ASN A 25 -25.42 13.12 18.29
C ASN A 25 -26.22 11.98 17.65
N ALA A 26 -26.24 11.97 16.34
CA ALA A 26 -27.00 11.08 15.49
C ALA A 26 -26.17 10.49 14.37
N LEU A 27 -26.56 9.34 13.85
CA LEU A 27 -26.05 8.77 12.61
C LEU A 27 -26.91 9.32 11.45
N ILE A 28 -26.33 10.22 10.67
CA ILE A 28 -26.97 10.89 9.53
C ILE A 28 -26.41 10.29 8.25
N VAL A 29 -27.26 9.74 7.39
CA VAL A 29 -26.85 9.18 6.10
C VAL A 29 -27.24 10.12 4.96
N PHE A 30 -26.25 10.49 4.14
CA PHE A 30 -26.44 11.19 2.87
C PHE A 30 -26.46 10.18 1.73
N THR A 31 -27.58 10.07 1.04
CA THR A 31 -27.81 9.13 -0.07
C THR A 31 -28.28 9.84 -1.33
N GLY A 32 -28.45 9.10 -2.43
CA GLY A 32 -28.86 9.62 -3.75
C GLY A 32 -27.96 9.16 -4.89
N LEU A 33 -28.25 9.49 -6.12
CA LEU A 33 -27.50 9.08 -7.31
C LEU A 33 -26.03 9.50 -7.27
N SER A 34 -25.15 8.76 -7.96
CA SER A 34 -23.75 9.19 -8.15
C SER A 34 -23.72 10.55 -8.85
N GLY A 35 -22.91 11.49 -8.34
CA GLY A 35 -22.87 12.86 -8.85
C GLY A 35 -24.08 13.75 -8.50
N SER A 36 -24.93 13.38 -7.55
CA SER A 36 -26.08 14.21 -7.11
C SER A 36 -25.69 15.39 -6.21
N GLY A 37 -24.45 15.44 -5.67
CA GLY A 37 -23.97 16.49 -4.77
C GLY A 37 -23.80 16.08 -3.32
N LYS A 38 -23.89 14.77 -2.99
CA LYS A 38 -23.70 14.26 -1.63
C LYS A 38 -22.37 14.63 -1.01
N SER A 39 -21.28 14.33 -1.72
CA SER A 39 -19.92 14.63 -1.26
C SER A 39 -19.67 16.14 -1.20
N SER A 40 -20.21 16.90 -2.15
CA SER A 40 -20.12 18.37 -2.13
C SER A 40 -20.77 18.98 -0.88
N LEU A 41 -21.91 18.42 -0.42
CA LEU A 41 -22.54 18.88 0.80
C LEU A 41 -21.80 18.40 2.05
N ALA A 42 -21.41 17.10 2.10
CA ALA A 42 -20.77 16.52 3.28
C ALA A 42 -19.35 17.00 3.51
N PHE A 43 -18.50 16.97 2.45
CA PHE A 43 -17.08 17.25 2.54
C PHE A 43 -16.75 18.69 2.16
N ASP A 44 -17.16 19.15 0.96
CA ASP A 44 -16.75 20.44 0.44
C ASP A 44 -17.52 21.60 1.12
N THR A 45 -18.64 21.34 1.80
CA THR A 45 -19.42 22.33 2.53
C THR A 45 -19.31 22.14 4.06
N ILE A 46 -19.88 21.07 4.61
CA ILE A 46 -20.02 20.92 6.08
C ILE A 46 -18.68 20.65 6.75
N PHE A 47 -17.91 19.69 6.24
CA PHE A 47 -16.59 19.36 6.79
C PHE A 47 -15.62 20.53 6.57
N ALA A 48 -15.56 21.09 5.36
CA ALA A 48 -14.65 22.20 5.02
C ALA A 48 -14.87 23.42 5.93
N GLU A 49 -16.13 23.80 6.17
CA GLU A 49 -16.46 24.92 7.09
C GLU A 49 -16.12 24.58 8.55
N GLY A 50 -16.36 23.33 8.99
CA GLY A 50 -15.97 22.87 10.32
C GLY A 50 -14.46 22.92 10.53
N GLN A 51 -13.69 22.44 9.57
CA GLN A 51 -12.23 22.48 9.58
C GLN A 51 -11.71 23.92 9.53
N ARG A 52 -12.26 24.77 8.66
CA ARG A 52 -11.90 26.18 8.54
C ARG A 52 -12.06 26.91 9.88
N ARG A 53 -13.21 26.77 10.57
CA ARG A 53 -13.46 27.38 11.88
C ARG A 53 -12.51 26.85 12.95
N TYR A 54 -12.19 25.56 12.91
CA TYR A 54 -11.23 24.97 13.83
C TYR A 54 -9.83 25.56 13.63
N VAL A 55 -9.35 25.64 12.39
CA VAL A 55 -8.05 26.24 12.04
C VAL A 55 -8.00 27.72 12.41
N GLU A 56 -9.08 28.47 12.18
CA GLU A 56 -9.18 29.89 12.58
C GLU A 56 -9.11 30.09 14.10
N SER A 57 -9.55 29.12 14.88
CA SER A 57 -9.46 29.18 16.35
C SER A 57 -8.04 28.94 16.88
N LEU A 58 -7.13 28.43 16.07
CA LEU A 58 -5.74 28.17 16.43
C LEU A 58 -4.90 29.46 16.49
N SER A 59 -3.72 29.37 17.11
CA SER A 59 -2.78 30.50 17.18
C SER A 59 -2.35 30.95 15.76
N ALA A 60 -1.96 32.24 15.63
CA ALA A 60 -1.46 32.80 14.37
C ALA A 60 -0.28 32.01 13.80
N TYR A 61 0.58 31.46 14.67
CA TYR A 61 1.70 30.62 14.29
C TYR A 61 1.23 29.29 13.67
N ALA A 62 0.27 28.59 14.28
CA ALA A 62 -0.26 27.35 13.74
C ALA A 62 -0.97 27.55 12.39
N ARG A 63 -1.71 28.68 12.23
CA ARG A 63 -2.36 29.04 10.96
C ARG A 63 -1.38 29.26 9.81
N GLN A 64 -0.18 29.76 10.11
CA GLN A 64 0.86 29.98 9.11
C GLN A 64 1.38 28.69 8.48
N PHE A 65 1.34 27.57 9.23
CA PHE A 65 1.71 26.24 8.73
C PHE A 65 0.57 25.50 8.02
N LEU A 66 -0.69 25.75 8.42
CA LEU A 66 -1.85 25.04 7.89
C LEU A 66 -2.44 25.70 6.63
N GLY A 67 -1.96 26.90 6.27
CA GLY A 67 -2.47 27.65 5.14
C GLY A 67 -3.83 28.30 5.40
N GLN A 68 -4.25 29.16 4.49
CA GLN A 68 -5.56 29.79 4.51
C GLN A 68 -6.53 28.88 3.75
N MET A 69 -7.60 28.42 4.42
CA MET A 69 -8.63 27.61 3.79
C MET A 69 -9.68 28.51 3.14
N ASP A 70 -10.08 28.19 1.92
CA ASP A 70 -11.16 28.89 1.25
C ASP A 70 -12.48 28.68 2.00
N LYS A 71 -13.30 29.74 2.05
CA LYS A 71 -14.63 29.64 2.62
C LYS A 71 -15.55 28.96 1.60
N PRO A 72 -16.23 27.85 1.98
CA PRO A 72 -17.19 27.23 1.06
C PRO A 72 -18.36 28.18 0.76
N ASP A 73 -18.97 28.01 -0.42
CA ASP A 73 -20.13 28.80 -0.84
C ASP A 73 -21.39 28.36 -0.08
N VAL A 74 -21.53 28.90 1.11
CA VAL A 74 -22.65 28.68 2.02
C VAL A 74 -22.95 29.95 2.81
N ASP A 75 -24.21 30.26 3.05
CA ASP A 75 -24.58 31.46 3.78
C ASP A 75 -24.15 31.35 5.25
N PHE A 76 -24.57 30.29 5.96
CA PHE A 76 -24.04 29.96 7.27
C PHE A 76 -24.29 28.47 7.66
N ILE A 77 -23.50 27.99 8.62
CA ILE A 77 -23.70 26.71 9.28
C ILE A 77 -23.68 26.92 10.79
N GLU A 78 -24.70 26.45 11.50
CA GLU A 78 -24.79 26.51 12.95
C GLU A 78 -24.71 25.12 13.56
N GLY A 79 -24.23 25.00 14.81
CA GLY A 79 -24.12 23.74 15.52
C GLY A 79 -22.94 22.86 15.12
N LEU A 80 -21.96 23.38 14.38
CA LEU A 80 -20.74 22.64 14.05
C LEU A 80 -19.91 22.30 15.29
N SER A 81 -19.48 21.06 15.36
CA SER A 81 -18.43 20.55 16.27
C SER A 81 -17.09 20.48 15.52
N PRO A 82 -15.96 20.28 16.24
CA PRO A 82 -14.70 19.91 15.56
C PRO A 82 -14.93 18.75 14.61
N ALA A 83 -14.50 18.94 13.35
CA ALA A 83 -14.82 17.98 12.29
C ALA A 83 -13.60 17.09 11.94
N VAL A 84 -13.83 15.82 11.75
CA VAL A 84 -12.86 14.82 11.31
C VAL A 84 -13.37 14.13 10.06
N SER A 85 -12.59 14.13 8.98
CA SER A 85 -12.89 13.41 7.74
C SER A 85 -12.21 12.05 7.71
N ILE A 86 -12.95 11.04 7.27
CA ILE A 86 -12.45 9.70 6.99
C ILE A 86 -12.79 9.36 5.53
N ASP A 87 -11.94 9.84 4.63
CA ASP A 87 -12.07 9.68 3.19
C ASP A 87 -11.37 8.40 2.66
N GLN A 88 -11.69 8.03 1.42
CA GLN A 88 -11.11 6.88 0.74
C GLN A 88 -9.78 7.21 0.01
N LYS A 89 -9.55 8.47 -0.36
CA LYS A 89 -8.53 8.86 -1.36
C LYS A 89 -7.09 8.84 -0.86
N SER A 90 -6.84 8.90 0.43
CA SER A 90 -5.48 9.06 0.97
C SER A 90 -4.87 7.72 1.41
N THR A 91 -4.34 6.94 0.48
CA THR A 91 -3.45 5.81 0.82
C THR A 91 -2.04 6.34 1.10
N ASN A 92 -1.49 5.99 2.27
CA ASN A 92 -0.13 6.34 2.63
C ASN A 92 0.85 5.54 1.74
N ARG A 93 1.58 6.21 0.87
CA ARG A 93 2.56 5.60 -0.06
C ARG A 93 3.95 5.42 0.55
N ASN A 94 4.13 5.76 1.83
CA ASN A 94 5.42 5.59 2.47
C ASN A 94 5.73 4.08 2.65
N PRO A 95 6.79 3.54 2.03
CA PRO A 95 7.10 2.11 2.07
C PRO A 95 7.49 1.63 3.48
N ARG A 96 7.80 2.54 4.38
CA ARG A 96 8.10 2.24 5.78
C ARG A 96 6.87 2.14 6.66
N SER A 97 5.71 2.62 6.22
CA SER A 97 4.47 2.53 6.98
C SER A 97 3.89 1.13 6.93
N THR A 98 3.48 0.60 8.08
CA THR A 98 2.80 -0.69 8.23
C THR A 98 1.47 -0.51 8.96
N VAL A 99 0.60 -1.51 8.93
CA VAL A 99 -0.63 -1.53 9.73
C VAL A 99 -0.29 -1.24 11.20
N GLY A 100 0.73 -1.90 11.75
CA GLY A 100 1.14 -1.70 13.14
C GLY A 100 1.57 -0.28 13.47
N THR A 101 2.23 0.44 12.54
CA THR A 101 2.66 1.84 12.77
C THR A 101 1.52 2.84 12.62
N ILE A 102 0.61 2.63 11.67
CA ILE A 102 -0.55 3.52 11.46
C ILE A 102 -1.54 3.42 12.63
N THR A 103 -1.69 2.22 13.20
CA THR A 103 -2.57 1.96 14.34
C THR A 103 -1.94 2.25 15.69
N GLU A 104 -0.68 2.69 15.70
CA GLU A 104 0.15 2.91 16.90
C GLU A 104 0.40 1.63 17.74
N VAL A 105 -0.15 0.49 17.36
CA VAL A 105 0.06 -0.79 18.08
C VAL A 105 1.54 -1.12 18.16
N TYR A 106 2.29 -0.86 17.09
CA TYR A 106 3.72 -1.11 17.02
C TYR A 106 4.50 -0.27 18.04
N ASP A 107 4.07 0.96 18.33
CA ASP A 107 4.74 1.84 19.31
C ASP A 107 4.60 1.29 20.74
N TYR A 108 3.43 0.74 21.07
CA TYR A 108 3.21 0.04 22.33
C TYR A 108 3.96 -1.29 22.41
N LEU A 109 4.04 -2.05 21.30
CA LEU A 109 4.85 -3.27 21.25
C LEU A 109 6.34 -2.97 21.47
N ARG A 110 6.90 -1.92 20.87
CA ARG A 110 8.27 -1.48 21.11
C ARG A 110 8.52 -1.18 22.59
N LEU A 111 7.59 -0.49 23.23
CA LEU A 111 7.67 -0.20 24.66
C LEU A 111 7.59 -1.49 25.49
N LEU A 112 6.71 -2.41 25.13
CA LEU A 112 6.56 -3.69 25.81
C LEU A 112 7.84 -4.54 25.72
N PHE A 113 8.42 -4.65 24.52
CA PHE A 113 9.68 -5.38 24.32
C PHE A 113 10.87 -4.74 25.02
N ALA A 114 10.95 -3.41 25.06
CA ALA A 114 12.02 -2.72 25.78
C ALA A 114 11.95 -2.91 27.30
N ARG A 115 10.75 -3.13 27.86
CA ARG A 115 10.54 -3.21 29.31
C ARG A 115 10.39 -4.64 29.85
N ALA A 116 9.82 -5.54 29.08
CA ALA A 116 9.52 -6.92 29.48
C ALA A 116 10.16 -8.00 28.57
N GLY A 117 10.81 -7.61 27.48
CA GLY A 117 11.48 -8.52 26.57
C GLY A 117 12.73 -9.17 27.18
N LYS A 118 12.97 -10.44 26.86
CA LYS A 118 14.13 -11.23 27.29
C LYS A 118 15.15 -11.27 26.16
N PRO A 119 16.31 -10.62 26.31
CA PRO A 119 17.36 -10.65 25.30
C PRO A 119 18.08 -12.00 25.26
N HIS A 120 18.38 -12.44 24.05
CA HIS A 120 19.16 -13.64 23.77
C HIS A 120 20.31 -13.30 22.82
N CYS A 121 21.34 -14.11 22.83
CA CYS A 121 22.43 -13.96 21.88
C CYS A 121 21.98 -14.39 20.46
N PRO A 122 22.11 -13.54 19.41
CA PRO A 122 21.71 -13.91 18.06
C PRO A 122 22.55 -15.04 17.44
N LYS A 123 23.76 -15.33 17.99
CA LYS A 123 24.62 -16.40 17.50
C LYS A 123 24.39 -17.74 18.22
N CYS A 124 24.37 -17.74 19.56
CA CYS A 124 24.26 -18.99 20.34
C CYS A 124 22.89 -19.22 20.99
N GLY A 125 21.96 -18.25 20.92
CA GLY A 125 20.61 -18.36 21.48
C GLY A 125 20.51 -18.31 23.01
N LYS A 126 21.61 -18.19 23.73
CA LYS A 126 21.59 -18.14 25.21
C LYS A 126 21.00 -16.82 25.72
N ALA A 127 20.21 -16.91 26.80
CA ALA A 127 19.65 -15.73 27.45
C ALA A 127 20.77 -14.81 27.99
N ILE A 128 20.59 -13.51 27.77
CA ILE A 128 21.51 -12.47 28.21
C ILE A 128 20.85 -11.72 29.36
N ALA A 129 21.58 -11.58 30.48
CA ALA A 129 21.12 -10.84 31.63
C ALA A 129 22.15 -9.77 32.02
N LYS A 130 21.64 -8.62 32.42
CA LYS A 130 22.48 -7.57 33.09
C LYS A 130 22.96 -8.10 34.42
N GLN A 131 24.26 -8.12 34.67
CA GLN A 131 24.82 -8.58 35.92
C GLN A 131 25.09 -7.37 36.82
N THR A 132 24.55 -7.39 38.04
CA THR A 132 24.91 -6.40 39.03
C THR A 132 26.27 -6.77 39.66
N PRO A 133 27.07 -5.80 40.21
CA PRO A 133 28.33 -6.09 40.92
C PRO A 133 28.12 -7.18 41.96
N GLN A 134 27.00 -7.14 42.71
CA GLN A 134 26.65 -8.13 43.70
C GLN A 134 26.49 -9.55 43.11
N ASN A 135 25.81 -9.65 41.98
CA ASN A 135 25.62 -10.95 41.31
C ASN A 135 26.95 -11.52 40.81
N ILE A 136 27.87 -10.64 40.34
CA ILE A 136 29.22 -11.04 39.91
C ILE A 136 30.00 -11.59 41.14
N VAL A 137 29.98 -10.86 42.24
CA VAL A 137 30.63 -11.28 43.50
C VAL A 137 30.06 -12.60 43.99
N ASP A 138 28.75 -12.78 44.03
CA ASP A 138 28.12 -14.00 44.50
C ASP A 138 28.48 -15.22 43.61
N GLN A 139 28.61 -15.01 42.27
CA GLN A 139 29.11 -16.05 41.34
C GLN A 139 30.59 -16.38 41.61
N ILE A 140 31.42 -15.38 41.92
CA ILE A 140 32.82 -15.58 42.25
C ILE A 140 32.95 -16.41 43.55
N LEU A 141 32.15 -16.12 44.58
CA LEU A 141 32.14 -16.84 45.83
C LEU A 141 31.61 -18.29 45.74
N GLN A 142 30.86 -18.62 44.67
CA GLN A 142 30.42 -20.00 44.40
C GLN A 142 31.50 -20.85 43.72
N MET A 143 32.62 -20.23 43.29
CA MET A 143 33.76 -20.98 42.71
C MET A 143 34.53 -21.71 43.78
N GLN A 144 35.49 -22.58 43.37
CA GLN A 144 36.29 -23.36 44.27
C GLN A 144 37.04 -22.48 45.28
N GLU A 145 36.89 -22.79 46.56
CA GLU A 145 37.58 -22.02 47.64
C GLU A 145 39.11 -22.12 47.49
N GLY A 146 39.79 -20.97 47.66
CA GLY A 146 41.24 -20.88 47.49
C GLY A 146 41.74 -20.62 46.08
N LEU A 147 40.86 -20.62 45.03
CA LEU A 147 41.22 -20.32 43.66
C LEU A 147 41.77 -18.88 43.56
N LYS A 148 42.97 -18.71 42.97
CA LYS A 148 43.64 -17.42 42.84
C LYS A 148 43.32 -16.79 41.48
N PHE A 149 42.96 -15.52 41.47
CA PHE A 149 42.64 -14.76 40.29
C PHE A 149 43.09 -13.31 40.33
N GLN A 150 43.27 -12.71 39.17
CA GLN A 150 43.48 -11.26 38.99
C GLN A 150 42.20 -10.63 38.49
N VAL A 151 41.85 -9.45 39.04
CA VAL A 151 40.74 -8.63 38.52
C VAL A 151 41.31 -7.65 37.50
N LEU A 152 40.88 -7.79 36.26
CA LEU A 152 41.34 -6.95 35.15
C LEU A 152 40.21 -6.03 34.67
N ALA A 153 40.57 -4.78 34.43
CA ALA A 153 39.70 -3.77 33.82
C ALA A 153 40.13 -3.52 32.36
N PRO A 154 39.41 -3.98 31.34
CA PRO A 154 39.79 -3.78 29.94
C PRO A 154 39.43 -2.38 29.45
N VAL A 155 40.37 -1.44 29.54
CA VAL A 155 40.15 -0.01 29.20
C VAL A 155 40.30 0.27 27.71
N ILE A 156 41.25 -0.39 27.05
CA ILE A 156 41.43 -0.30 25.58
C ILE A 156 41.25 -1.69 24.97
N ARG A 157 40.47 -1.78 23.91
CA ARG A 157 40.20 -3.01 23.17
C ARG A 157 40.47 -2.81 21.69
N ALA A 158 41.44 -3.54 21.17
CA ALA A 158 41.77 -3.59 19.74
C ALA A 158 41.82 -2.19 19.07
N ARG A 159 42.30 -1.16 19.73
CA ARG A 159 42.43 0.21 19.21
C ARG A 159 43.89 0.54 18.86
N LYS A 160 44.06 1.26 17.77
CA LYS A 160 45.39 1.78 17.36
C LYS A 160 45.79 2.99 18.21
N GLY A 161 47.03 3.07 18.60
CA GLY A 161 47.59 4.22 19.38
C GLY A 161 48.78 3.85 20.22
N GLU A 162 49.55 4.84 20.70
CA GLU A 162 50.69 4.67 21.63
C GLU A 162 50.26 4.71 23.09
N PHE A 163 49.11 5.30 23.45
CA PHE A 163 48.48 5.37 24.79
C PHE A 163 49.37 5.86 25.96
N LEU A 164 50.42 6.67 25.68
CA LEU A 164 51.39 7.14 26.68
C LEU A 164 50.72 7.94 27.81
N ASP A 165 49.78 8.80 27.49
CA ASP A 165 49.09 9.62 28.48
C ASP A 165 48.14 8.77 29.37
N LEU A 166 47.54 7.73 28.80
CA LEU A 166 46.71 6.79 29.55
C LEU A 166 47.52 6.05 30.61
N PHE A 167 48.74 5.64 30.33
CA PHE A 167 49.61 5.01 31.34
C PHE A 167 50.03 5.97 32.42
N LYS A 168 50.26 7.26 32.11
CA LYS A 168 50.52 8.29 33.14
C LYS A 168 49.34 8.48 34.07
N ASP A 169 48.12 8.51 33.48
CA ASP A 169 46.91 8.64 34.26
C ASP A 169 46.71 7.46 35.24
N PHE A 170 47.00 6.23 34.78
CA PHE A 170 46.91 5.05 35.64
C PHE A 170 47.94 5.09 36.80
N ILE A 171 49.18 5.56 36.57
CA ILE A 171 50.17 5.76 37.61
C ILE A 171 49.65 6.78 38.62
N THR A 172 49.09 7.89 38.19
CA THR A 172 48.54 8.95 39.03
C THR A 172 47.39 8.44 39.88
N GLN A 173 46.57 7.53 39.35
CA GLN A 173 45.47 6.86 40.07
C GLN A 173 45.93 5.73 40.98
N GLY A 174 47.23 5.41 41.04
CA GLY A 174 47.82 4.45 41.98
C GLY A 174 47.88 3.02 41.48
N TYR A 175 47.58 2.76 40.21
CA TYR A 175 47.74 1.42 39.62
C TYR A 175 49.23 1.14 39.31
N SER A 176 49.67 -0.09 39.58
CA SER A 176 51.05 -0.51 39.41
C SER A 176 51.32 -1.43 38.24
N ARG A 177 50.26 -2.11 37.75
CA ARG A 177 50.37 -3.13 36.68
C ARG A 177 49.29 -3.03 35.62
N VAL A 178 49.69 -3.31 34.38
CA VAL A 178 48.78 -3.43 33.22
C VAL A 178 49.10 -4.70 32.43
N ARG A 179 48.09 -5.29 31.80
CA ARG A 179 48.30 -6.34 30.83
C ARG A 179 48.12 -5.68 29.45
N VAL A 180 49.11 -5.79 28.59
CA VAL A 180 49.10 -5.28 27.23
C VAL A 180 49.28 -6.46 26.29
N ASP A 181 48.32 -6.64 25.39
CA ASP A 181 48.29 -7.73 24.40
C ASP A 181 48.53 -9.12 25.02
N GLY A 182 47.91 -9.37 26.17
CA GLY A 182 48.01 -10.63 26.95
C GLY A 182 49.24 -10.78 27.82
N THR A 183 50.19 -9.83 27.83
CA THR A 183 51.41 -9.85 28.66
C THR A 183 51.32 -8.79 29.75
N THR A 184 51.57 -9.24 31.04
CA THR A 184 51.51 -8.33 32.21
C THR A 184 52.85 -7.62 32.40
N TYR A 185 52.82 -6.29 32.51
CA TYR A 185 53.98 -5.41 32.78
C TYR A 185 53.72 -4.57 34.02
N GLN A 186 54.81 -4.11 34.66
CA GLN A 186 54.70 -2.90 35.49
C GLN A 186 54.46 -1.71 34.58
N ILE A 187 53.57 -0.76 34.97
CA ILE A 187 53.18 0.36 34.09
C ILE A 187 54.38 1.19 33.65
N SER A 188 55.40 1.33 34.52
CA SER A 188 56.68 2.01 34.21
C SER A 188 57.56 1.28 33.21
N GLU A 189 57.33 -0.01 32.98
CA GLU A 189 58.13 -0.89 32.14
C GLU A 189 57.41 -1.31 30.86
N VAL A 190 56.28 -0.72 30.57
CA VAL A 190 55.51 -1.02 29.35
C VAL A 190 56.33 -0.56 28.13
N PRO A 191 56.62 -1.46 27.17
CA PRO A 191 57.33 -1.09 25.96
C PRO A 191 56.55 -0.06 25.12
N LYS A 192 57.24 0.76 24.36
CA LYS A 192 56.61 1.73 23.48
C LYS A 192 55.73 1.02 22.42
N LEU A 193 54.44 1.28 22.48
CA LEU A 193 53.45 0.65 21.61
C LEU A 193 53.51 1.26 20.21
N LYS A 194 53.24 0.44 19.19
CA LYS A 194 53.24 0.88 17.78
C LYS A 194 51.96 1.57 17.43
N LYS A 195 52.03 2.81 16.97
CA LYS A 195 50.89 3.68 16.63
C LYS A 195 49.89 3.05 15.60
N GLN A 196 50.37 2.19 14.71
CA GLN A 196 49.59 1.61 13.62
C GLN A 196 49.02 0.21 13.93
N GLU A 197 49.46 -0.42 15.03
CA GLU A 197 49.00 -1.72 15.49
C GLU A 197 47.80 -1.55 16.44
N LYS A 198 46.92 -2.57 16.51
CA LYS A 198 45.81 -2.59 17.44
C LYS A 198 46.28 -3.19 18.74
N HIS A 199 46.06 -2.49 19.86
CA HIS A 199 46.44 -2.91 21.20
C HIS A 199 45.22 -3.11 22.07
N THR A 200 45.31 -4.07 23.00
CA THR A 200 44.34 -4.29 24.09
C THR A 200 45.08 -4.03 25.39
N ILE A 201 44.56 -3.10 26.19
CA ILE A 201 45.17 -2.68 27.47
C ILE A 201 44.16 -2.91 28.59
N GLU A 202 44.59 -3.69 29.58
CA GLU A 202 43.79 -4.06 30.74
C GLU A 202 44.57 -3.68 32.02
N VAL A 203 43.88 -2.96 32.91
CA VAL A 203 44.48 -2.56 34.20
C VAL A 203 44.27 -3.70 35.18
N VAL A 204 45.33 -4.13 35.85
CA VAL A 204 45.25 -5.09 36.98
C VAL A 204 44.82 -4.34 38.23
N VAL A 205 43.53 -4.47 38.60
CA VAL A 205 42.92 -3.79 39.72
C VAL A 205 43.34 -4.44 41.04
N ASP A 206 43.24 -5.77 41.14
CA ASP A 206 43.65 -6.50 42.32
C ASP A 206 44.02 -7.97 42.02
N ARG A 207 44.64 -8.64 42.99
CA ARG A 207 44.98 -10.06 42.98
C ARG A 207 44.43 -10.70 44.25
N LEU A 208 43.45 -11.58 44.04
CA LEU A 208 42.62 -12.11 45.09
C LEU A 208 42.55 -13.64 45.06
N SER A 209 42.04 -14.21 46.12
CA SER A 209 41.65 -15.64 46.18
C SER A 209 40.19 -15.74 46.63
N VAL A 210 39.48 -16.75 46.14
CA VAL A 210 38.10 -17.04 46.53
C VAL A 210 38.09 -17.47 48.01
N LYS A 211 37.66 -16.56 48.90
CA LYS A 211 37.43 -16.81 50.32
C LYS A 211 36.24 -15.98 50.78
N THR A 212 35.38 -16.59 51.59
CA THR A 212 34.18 -15.90 52.13
C THR A 212 34.54 -14.67 52.96
N GLU A 213 35.66 -14.71 53.67
CA GLU A 213 36.20 -13.58 54.46
C GLU A 213 36.66 -12.40 53.60
N SER A 214 36.97 -12.62 52.34
CA SER A 214 37.42 -11.60 51.36
C SER A 214 36.28 -10.93 50.61
N LYS A 215 35.00 -11.17 50.93
CA LYS A 215 33.83 -10.67 50.20
C LYS A 215 33.86 -9.17 49.99
N SER A 216 34.13 -8.36 51.02
CA SER A 216 34.19 -6.90 50.92
C SER A 216 35.26 -6.46 49.90
N ARG A 217 36.47 -7.02 50.01
CA ARG A 217 37.58 -6.66 49.10
C ARG A 217 37.31 -7.10 47.65
N ILE A 218 36.66 -8.26 47.46
CA ILE A 218 36.23 -8.70 46.12
C ILE A 218 35.20 -7.73 45.56
N THR A 219 34.23 -7.27 46.36
CA THR A 219 33.22 -6.28 45.94
C THR A 219 33.86 -4.97 45.51
N ASP A 220 34.74 -4.40 46.36
CA ASP A 220 35.42 -3.13 46.06
C ASP A 220 36.26 -3.22 44.76
N SER A 221 36.98 -4.35 44.60
CA SER A 221 37.80 -4.55 43.39
C SER A 221 36.96 -4.73 42.12
N ILE A 222 35.83 -5.44 42.20
CA ILE A 222 34.91 -5.63 41.07
C ILE A 222 34.26 -4.29 40.70
N GLU A 223 33.75 -3.52 41.68
CA GLU A 223 33.16 -2.19 41.43
C GLU A 223 34.17 -1.22 40.83
N THR A 224 35.40 -1.23 41.33
CA THR A 224 36.48 -0.43 40.75
C THR A 224 36.80 -0.80 39.31
N ALA A 225 36.90 -2.10 39.02
CA ALA A 225 37.14 -2.59 37.66
C ALA A 225 36.00 -2.24 36.71
N LEU A 226 34.76 -2.44 37.13
CA LEU A 226 33.58 -2.09 36.33
C LEU A 226 33.51 -0.59 36.04
N LYS A 227 33.82 0.26 37.03
CA LYS A 227 33.86 1.72 36.83
C LYS A 227 34.97 2.15 35.90
N LEU A 228 36.17 1.55 35.99
CA LEU A 228 37.32 1.89 35.17
C LEU A 228 37.16 1.47 33.71
N ALA A 229 36.56 0.29 33.49
CA ALA A 229 36.35 -0.30 32.13
C ALA A 229 34.94 -0.14 31.62
N SER A 230 34.18 0.85 32.08
CA SER A 230 32.83 1.16 31.62
C SER A 230 31.92 -0.07 31.64
N GLY A 231 31.85 -0.75 32.78
CA GLY A 231 30.92 -1.88 33.03
C GLY A 231 31.44 -3.27 32.67
N LEU A 232 32.74 -3.44 32.47
CA LEU A 232 33.36 -4.72 32.14
C LEU A 232 34.44 -5.08 33.14
N VAL A 233 34.51 -6.38 33.47
CA VAL A 233 35.59 -6.93 34.31
C VAL A 233 35.96 -8.33 33.79
N ILE A 234 37.25 -8.64 33.79
CA ILE A 234 37.79 -9.96 33.43
C ILE A 234 38.48 -10.53 34.69
N LEU A 235 38.20 -11.77 34.96
CA LEU A 235 38.94 -12.56 35.98
C LEU A 235 39.91 -13.46 35.23
N ASP A 236 41.20 -13.29 35.54
CA ASP A 236 42.28 -14.14 34.99
C ASP A 236 42.74 -15.09 36.11
N PHE A 237 42.54 -16.40 35.93
CA PHE A 237 42.85 -17.43 36.93
C PHE A 237 44.34 -17.83 36.84
N VAL A 238 45.08 -17.54 37.88
CA VAL A 238 46.54 -17.66 37.91
C VAL A 238 47.00 -19.13 37.78
N ASP A 239 46.23 -20.05 38.34
CA ASP A 239 46.57 -21.49 38.42
C ASP A 239 46.09 -22.30 37.20
N ALA A 240 45.43 -21.69 36.23
CA ALA A 240 44.93 -22.33 35.02
C ALA A 240 46.02 -22.42 33.94
N LYS A 241 46.02 -23.54 33.17
CA LYS A 241 46.98 -23.70 32.04
C LYS A 241 46.75 -22.60 30.96
N LYS A 242 47.87 -22.10 30.37
CA LYS A 242 47.90 -20.93 29.48
C LYS A 242 46.94 -20.95 28.30
N ASP A 243 46.50 -22.14 27.85
CA ASP A 243 45.64 -22.34 26.67
C ASP A 243 44.31 -23.02 27.05
N SER A 244 43.87 -23.02 28.34
CA SER A 244 42.61 -23.58 28.73
C SER A 244 41.49 -22.55 28.59
N VAL A 245 40.30 -23.01 28.11
CA VAL A 245 39.07 -22.21 27.96
C VAL A 245 38.64 -21.60 29.32
N ASP A 246 39.06 -22.19 30.43
CA ASP A 246 38.71 -21.78 31.80
C ASP A 246 39.70 -20.76 32.41
N LYS A 247 40.68 -20.26 31.64
CA LYS A 247 41.70 -19.35 32.16
C LYS A 247 41.14 -17.98 32.46
N GLU A 248 40.23 -17.48 31.66
CA GLU A 248 39.65 -16.15 31.80
C GLU A 248 38.13 -16.24 31.85
N LYS A 249 37.53 -15.46 32.75
CA LYS A 249 36.07 -15.33 32.84
C LYS A 249 35.69 -13.86 32.83
N SER A 250 34.95 -13.44 31.80
CA SER A 250 34.49 -12.06 31.63
C SER A 250 33.09 -11.88 32.22
N PHE A 251 32.87 -10.75 32.87
CA PHE A 251 31.61 -10.32 33.43
C PHE A 251 31.30 -8.91 32.95
N SER A 252 30.02 -8.61 32.74
CA SER A 252 29.62 -7.30 32.27
C SER A 252 28.41 -6.78 33.04
N GLU A 253 28.47 -5.54 33.43
CA GLU A 253 27.32 -4.77 33.91
C GLU A 253 26.35 -4.42 32.78
N HIS A 254 26.85 -4.45 31.55
CA HIS A 254 26.05 -4.31 30.33
C HIS A 254 25.54 -5.67 29.83
N MET A 255 24.54 -5.65 29.00
CA MET A 255 24.06 -6.87 28.34
C MET A 255 25.11 -7.41 27.37
N ALA A 256 25.71 -8.56 27.67
CA ALA A 256 26.75 -9.19 26.85
C ALA A 256 26.62 -10.72 26.84
N CYS A 257 26.94 -11.34 25.70
CA CYS A 257 27.13 -12.77 25.60
C CYS A 257 28.60 -13.13 25.79
N HIS A 258 28.92 -13.88 26.85
CA HIS A 258 30.27 -14.24 27.17
C HIS A 258 30.94 -15.20 26.18
N GLU A 259 30.16 -16.09 25.56
CA GLU A 259 30.68 -17.07 24.60
C GLU A 259 30.92 -16.49 23.19
N CYS A 260 30.11 -15.51 22.79
CA CYS A 260 30.19 -14.93 21.45
C CYS A 260 30.83 -13.53 21.45
N GLU A 261 31.24 -13.02 22.58
CA GLU A 261 31.86 -11.68 22.79
C GLU A 261 31.02 -10.52 22.20
N LEU A 262 29.70 -10.71 22.17
CA LEU A 262 28.75 -9.71 21.70
C LEU A 262 28.23 -8.90 22.89
N SER A 263 28.44 -7.60 22.87
CA SER A 263 27.79 -6.69 23.81
C SER A 263 26.62 -5.98 23.14
N PHE A 264 25.56 -5.80 23.90
CA PHE A 264 24.30 -5.19 23.47
C PHE A 264 24.15 -3.84 24.16
N GLU A 265 23.69 -2.87 23.40
CA GLU A 265 23.26 -1.58 23.96
C GLU A 265 22.03 -1.80 24.84
N GLU A 266 21.75 -0.86 25.74
CA GLU A 266 20.55 -0.92 26.56
C GLU A 266 19.29 -0.91 25.67
N LEU A 267 18.37 -1.83 25.95
CA LEU A 267 17.15 -1.98 25.18
C LEU A 267 16.21 -0.81 25.44
N GLU A 268 16.15 0.11 24.50
CA GLU A 268 15.21 1.23 24.50
C GLU A 268 14.12 1.03 23.44
N PRO A 269 12.96 1.69 23.55
CA PRO A 269 11.92 1.59 22.51
C PRO A 269 12.41 1.96 21.10
N ARG A 270 13.40 2.88 20.98
CA ARG A 270 14.01 3.23 19.68
C ARG A 270 14.82 2.09 19.07
N SER A 271 15.36 1.18 19.88
CA SER A 271 16.09 0.00 19.42
C SER A 271 15.19 -0.98 18.67
N PHE A 272 13.88 -0.97 18.92
CA PHE A 272 12.88 -1.78 18.22
C PHE A 272 12.21 -1.06 17.05
N SER A 273 12.66 0.12 16.66
CA SER A 273 12.09 0.88 15.56
C SER A 273 12.86 0.62 14.26
N PHE A 274 12.19 0.11 13.25
CA PHE A 274 12.76 -0.01 11.90
C PHE A 274 12.86 1.35 11.16
N ASN A 275 12.29 2.43 11.71
CA ASN A 275 12.45 3.81 11.22
C ASN A 275 13.63 4.53 11.90
N SER A 276 14.32 3.86 12.83
CA SER A 276 15.47 4.40 13.57
C SER A 276 16.74 3.64 13.18
N PRO A 277 17.88 4.30 12.97
CA PRO A 277 19.15 3.64 12.66
C PRO A 277 19.64 2.70 13.79
N PHE A 278 19.12 2.83 15.00
CA PHE A 278 19.42 1.93 16.11
C PHE A 278 18.81 0.54 15.93
N GLY A 279 17.60 0.44 15.36
CA GLY A 279 16.88 -0.83 15.18
C GLY A 279 16.81 -1.33 13.76
N ALA A 280 16.89 -0.43 12.79
CA ALA A 280 16.71 -0.77 11.37
C ALA A 280 17.80 -1.70 10.85
N CYS A 281 17.42 -2.67 10.05
CA CYS A 281 18.36 -3.51 9.28
C CYS A 281 19.30 -2.62 8.46
N THR A 282 20.60 -2.87 8.55
CA THR A 282 21.63 -2.04 7.90
C THR A 282 21.61 -2.12 6.38
N GLU A 283 21.16 -3.25 5.81
CA GLU A 283 21.11 -3.44 4.37
C GLU A 283 19.90 -2.77 3.70
N CYS A 284 18.69 -3.00 4.22
CA CYS A 284 17.46 -2.43 3.64
C CYS A 284 17.02 -1.13 4.33
N THR A 285 17.78 -0.62 5.30
CA THR A 285 17.47 0.61 6.06
C THR A 285 16.04 0.62 6.64
N GLY A 286 15.52 -0.56 7.01
CA GLY A 286 14.20 -0.73 7.62
C GLY A 286 13.03 -0.87 6.64
N ILE A 287 13.29 -0.98 5.33
CA ILE A 287 12.23 -1.20 4.31
C ILE A 287 11.73 -2.65 4.34
N GLY A 288 12.64 -3.62 4.57
CA GLY A 288 12.33 -5.05 4.62
C GLY A 288 12.43 -5.76 3.27
N THR A 289 12.39 -5.02 2.18
CA THR A 289 12.52 -5.52 0.81
C THR A 289 13.66 -4.82 0.08
N LYS A 290 14.11 -5.41 -1.00
CA LYS A 290 15.01 -4.82 -1.98
C LYS A 290 14.44 -5.03 -3.37
N LEU A 291 14.64 -4.06 -4.25
CA LEU A 291 14.38 -4.23 -5.68
C LEU A 291 15.56 -4.96 -6.30
N GLU A 292 15.32 -6.18 -6.76
CA GLU A 292 16.31 -7.00 -7.46
C GLU A 292 15.83 -7.28 -8.88
N VAL A 293 16.77 -7.34 -9.81
CA VAL A 293 16.47 -7.64 -11.21
C VAL A 293 16.05 -9.10 -11.31
N ASP A 294 14.93 -9.34 -11.99
CA ASP A 294 14.33 -10.67 -12.14
C ASP A 294 14.69 -11.24 -13.52
N GLU A 295 15.34 -12.41 -13.52
CA GLU A 295 15.74 -13.09 -14.74
C GLU A 295 14.55 -13.48 -15.63
N GLU A 296 13.41 -13.86 -15.06
CA GLU A 296 12.20 -14.19 -15.81
C GLU A 296 11.62 -12.98 -16.54
N LEU A 297 11.79 -11.76 -15.98
CA LEU A 297 11.39 -10.53 -16.64
C LEU A 297 12.38 -10.08 -17.71
N LEU A 298 13.66 -10.46 -17.58
CA LEU A 298 14.67 -10.20 -18.60
C LEU A 298 14.51 -11.12 -19.80
N ILE A 299 14.18 -12.39 -19.55
CA ILE A 299 14.08 -13.48 -20.53
C ILE A 299 12.65 -14.04 -20.52
N PRO A 300 11.67 -13.32 -21.05
CA PRO A 300 10.26 -13.71 -20.96
C PRO A 300 9.90 -14.94 -21.81
N ASP A 301 10.69 -15.27 -22.83
CA ASP A 301 10.52 -16.46 -23.68
C ASP A 301 11.88 -17.06 -24.02
N ASP A 302 12.26 -18.12 -23.32
CA ASP A 302 13.53 -18.80 -23.50
C ASP A 302 13.60 -19.65 -24.78
N SER A 303 12.51 -19.76 -25.52
CA SER A 303 12.44 -20.51 -26.79
C SER A 303 12.97 -19.73 -27.98
N ILE A 304 13.08 -18.40 -27.88
CA ILE A 304 13.62 -17.50 -28.92
C ILE A 304 15.12 -17.23 -28.71
N SER A 305 15.77 -16.74 -29.75
CA SER A 305 17.19 -16.43 -29.77
C SER A 305 17.51 -14.99 -29.39
N ILE A 306 18.81 -14.67 -29.24
CA ILE A 306 19.27 -13.29 -28.96
C ILE A 306 18.95 -12.37 -30.15
N TYR A 307 19.08 -12.84 -31.39
CA TYR A 307 18.68 -12.07 -32.58
C TYR A 307 17.17 -11.79 -32.63
N GLU A 308 16.36 -12.70 -32.17
CA GLU A 308 14.90 -12.53 -32.07
C GLU A 308 14.49 -11.63 -30.89
N GLY A 309 15.44 -11.21 -30.05
CA GLY A 309 15.22 -10.26 -28.99
C GLY A 309 14.83 -10.86 -27.65
N VAL A 310 15.34 -12.05 -27.30
CA VAL A 310 15.11 -12.73 -26.03
C VAL A 310 15.45 -11.85 -24.82
N ILE A 311 16.49 -11.00 -24.91
CA ILE A 311 16.88 -10.07 -23.85
C ILE A 311 16.00 -8.83 -23.95
N ALA A 312 14.89 -8.86 -23.23
CA ALA A 312 13.83 -7.85 -23.35
C ALA A 312 14.29 -6.38 -23.17
N PRO A 313 15.17 -6.02 -22.23
CA PRO A 313 15.67 -4.65 -22.08
C PRO A 313 16.46 -4.13 -23.27
N TRP A 314 17.12 -5.01 -24.02
CA TRP A 314 18.01 -4.69 -25.13
C TRP A 314 17.42 -5.00 -26.51
N ALA A 315 16.23 -5.57 -26.57
CA ALA A 315 15.55 -5.92 -27.82
C ALA A 315 15.47 -4.73 -28.79
N GLY A 316 15.94 -4.90 -30.01
CA GLY A 316 15.95 -3.87 -31.05
C GLY A 316 17.00 -2.77 -30.89
N MET A 317 17.92 -2.87 -29.91
CA MET A 317 18.97 -1.89 -29.69
C MET A 317 20.29 -2.35 -30.37
N GLU A 318 20.63 -1.78 -31.54
CA GLU A 318 21.84 -2.13 -32.30
C GLU A 318 23.16 -2.06 -31.49
N TYR A 319 23.26 -1.15 -30.54
CA TYR A 319 24.45 -1.02 -29.70
C TYR A 319 24.71 -2.30 -28.88
N PHE A 320 23.71 -2.81 -28.20
CA PHE A 320 23.84 -4.03 -27.38
C PHE A 320 24.01 -5.28 -28.26
N LEU A 321 23.36 -5.31 -29.42
CA LEU A 321 23.52 -6.41 -30.36
C LEU A 321 24.98 -6.54 -30.83
N ARG A 322 25.66 -5.42 -31.11
CA ARG A 322 27.08 -5.41 -31.46
C ARG A 322 28.01 -5.90 -30.33
N LEU A 323 27.68 -5.57 -29.09
CA LEU A 323 28.41 -6.08 -27.92
C LEU A 323 28.23 -7.59 -27.78
N LEU A 324 27.00 -8.07 -27.97
CA LEU A 324 26.67 -9.50 -27.93
C LEU A 324 27.30 -10.28 -29.09
N GLU A 325 27.43 -9.70 -30.29
CA GLU A 325 28.20 -10.26 -31.43
C GLU A 325 29.69 -10.44 -31.09
N GLY A 326 30.27 -9.46 -30.42
CA GLY A 326 31.63 -9.56 -29.89
C GLY A 326 31.76 -10.67 -28.86
N LEU A 327 30.91 -10.70 -27.88
CA LEU A 327 30.87 -11.76 -26.85
C LEU A 327 30.64 -13.15 -27.43
N ALA A 328 29.79 -13.25 -28.45
CA ALA A 328 29.53 -14.51 -29.17
C ALA A 328 30.77 -15.01 -29.89
N THR A 329 31.61 -14.10 -30.45
CA THR A 329 32.88 -14.46 -31.07
C THR A 329 33.89 -14.98 -30.05
N ASP A 330 33.99 -14.32 -28.89
CA ASP A 330 34.96 -14.65 -27.85
C ASP A 330 34.56 -15.95 -27.12
N LEU A 331 33.25 -16.19 -26.83
CA LEU A 331 32.73 -17.39 -26.19
C LEU A 331 32.33 -18.51 -27.19
N LYS A 332 32.47 -18.29 -28.50
CA LYS A 332 32.17 -19.26 -29.57
C LYS A 332 30.76 -19.85 -29.53
N PHE A 333 29.74 -18.99 -29.43
CA PHE A 333 28.32 -19.38 -29.54
C PHE A 333 27.62 -18.61 -30.67
N SER A 334 26.44 -19.09 -31.11
CA SER A 334 25.63 -18.37 -32.12
C SER A 334 24.52 -17.60 -31.47
N LEU A 335 24.30 -16.36 -31.89
CA LEU A 335 23.17 -15.52 -31.46
C LEU A 335 21.82 -16.02 -31.97
N ASP A 336 21.77 -16.92 -32.96
CA ASP A 336 20.55 -17.58 -33.46
C ASP A 336 20.15 -18.77 -32.57
N THR A 337 20.97 -19.18 -31.62
CA THR A 337 20.65 -20.29 -30.73
C THR A 337 19.58 -19.87 -29.73
N PRO A 338 18.45 -20.61 -29.60
CA PRO A 338 17.45 -20.36 -28.55
C PRO A 338 18.08 -20.30 -27.16
N TRP A 339 17.64 -19.34 -26.33
CA TRP A 339 18.21 -19.09 -24.99
C TRP A 339 18.33 -20.34 -24.13
N LYS A 340 17.29 -21.18 -24.11
CA LYS A 340 17.29 -22.45 -23.33
C LYS A 340 18.37 -23.45 -23.75
N LYS A 341 18.91 -23.34 -24.96
CA LYS A 341 19.98 -24.22 -25.49
C LYS A 341 21.36 -23.66 -25.31
N LEU A 342 21.51 -22.39 -24.86
CA LEU A 342 22.81 -21.80 -24.54
C LEU A 342 23.39 -22.46 -23.27
N SER A 343 24.73 -22.55 -23.22
CA SER A 343 25.42 -23.05 -22.03
C SER A 343 25.26 -22.08 -20.86
N GLU A 344 25.27 -22.58 -19.61
CA GLU A 344 25.17 -21.76 -18.41
C GLU A 344 26.28 -20.68 -18.38
N LYS A 345 27.50 -21.01 -18.79
CA LYS A 345 28.60 -20.03 -18.90
C LYS A 345 28.28 -18.85 -19.82
N VAL A 346 27.56 -19.07 -20.91
CA VAL A 346 27.15 -17.99 -21.84
C VAL A 346 26.01 -17.19 -21.22
N LYS A 347 25.03 -17.85 -20.59
CA LYS A 347 23.95 -17.18 -19.89
C LYS A 347 24.46 -16.31 -18.77
N ASP A 348 25.36 -16.82 -17.94
CA ASP A 348 25.99 -16.07 -16.85
C ASP A 348 26.75 -14.84 -17.38
N ALA A 349 27.52 -15.00 -18.45
CA ALA A 349 28.23 -13.89 -19.05
C ALA A 349 27.30 -12.81 -19.60
N VAL A 350 26.18 -13.18 -20.21
CA VAL A 350 25.17 -12.23 -20.70
C VAL A 350 24.42 -11.55 -19.55
N LEU A 351 24.06 -12.29 -18.51
CA LEU A 351 23.28 -11.78 -17.38
C LEU A 351 24.12 -10.95 -16.41
N TYR A 352 25.27 -11.45 -16.00
CA TYR A 352 26.06 -10.88 -14.91
C TYR A 352 27.31 -10.15 -15.37
N GLY A 353 27.69 -10.31 -16.67
CA GLY A 353 28.84 -9.67 -17.24
C GLY A 353 30.01 -10.63 -17.52
N TRP A 354 31.03 -10.10 -18.17
CA TRP A 354 32.21 -10.84 -18.57
C TRP A 354 33.47 -10.11 -18.11
N ASP A 355 34.36 -10.81 -17.40
CA ASP A 355 35.55 -10.21 -16.79
C ASP A 355 36.62 -9.72 -17.78
N TYR A 356 36.53 -10.13 -19.05
CA TYR A 356 37.45 -9.78 -20.11
C TYR A 356 36.86 -8.77 -21.07
N GLU A 357 37.71 -7.99 -21.76
CA GLU A 357 37.26 -7.09 -22.81
C GLU A 357 36.67 -7.85 -23.99
N VAL A 358 35.53 -7.40 -24.48
CA VAL A 358 34.86 -7.93 -25.67
C VAL A 358 35.34 -7.17 -26.91
N HIS A 359 35.68 -7.90 -27.95
CA HIS A 359 36.17 -7.35 -29.23
C HIS A 359 35.01 -7.05 -30.16
N VAL A 360 34.67 -5.76 -30.32
CA VAL A 360 33.56 -5.32 -31.18
C VAL A 360 34.07 -4.88 -32.55
N LYS A 361 33.52 -5.47 -33.61
CA LYS A 361 33.80 -5.13 -35.02
C LYS A 361 32.50 -4.73 -35.72
N TYR A 362 32.40 -3.49 -36.23
CA TYR A 362 31.22 -3.02 -36.92
C TYR A 362 31.53 -2.12 -38.10
N LYS A 363 30.59 -2.07 -39.07
CA LYS A 363 30.64 -1.10 -40.17
C LYS A 363 29.85 0.14 -39.80
N ASN A 364 30.46 1.32 -39.86
CA ASN A 364 29.78 2.57 -39.65
C ASN A 364 28.87 2.92 -40.87
N ARG A 365 28.02 3.95 -40.73
CA ARG A 365 27.11 4.42 -41.79
C ARG A 365 27.81 4.84 -43.11
N TYR A 366 29.12 4.98 -43.08
CA TYR A 366 29.97 5.29 -44.28
C TYR A 366 30.67 4.06 -44.82
N GLY A 367 30.32 2.84 -44.37
CA GLY A 367 30.91 1.58 -44.87
C GLY A 367 32.29 1.25 -44.32
N ARG A 368 32.91 2.09 -43.46
CA ARG A 368 34.21 1.84 -42.85
C ARG A 368 34.12 0.89 -41.68
N VAL A 369 34.93 -0.14 -41.66
CA VAL A 369 35.08 -1.08 -40.56
C VAL A 369 35.80 -0.39 -39.38
N ARG A 370 35.21 -0.47 -38.19
CA ARG A 370 35.80 -0.04 -36.94
C ARG A 370 35.88 -1.21 -35.98
N ASN A 371 36.99 -1.29 -35.24
CA ASN A 371 37.25 -2.27 -34.19
C ASN A 371 37.57 -1.51 -32.91
N TYR A 372 37.02 -1.97 -31.81
CA TYR A 372 37.36 -1.49 -30.47
C TYR A 372 37.12 -2.61 -29.45
N SER A 373 37.80 -2.52 -28.31
CA SER A 373 37.57 -3.41 -27.17
C SER A 373 36.89 -2.65 -26.05
N THR A 374 35.97 -3.29 -25.35
CA THR A 374 35.26 -2.69 -24.23
C THR A 374 34.85 -3.77 -23.24
N GLY A 375 34.66 -3.38 -21.97
CA GLY A 375 34.09 -4.27 -20.97
C GLY A 375 32.61 -4.57 -21.27
N PHE A 376 32.14 -5.74 -20.87
CA PHE A 376 30.75 -6.17 -20.97
C PHE A 376 30.17 -6.38 -19.58
N GLU A 377 29.36 -5.41 -19.13
CA GLU A 377 28.84 -5.36 -17.76
C GLU A 377 27.72 -6.37 -17.47
N GLY A 378 27.08 -6.94 -18.50
CA GLY A 378 25.90 -7.80 -18.35
C GLY A 378 24.60 -7.01 -18.17
N VAL A 379 23.47 -7.69 -18.40
CA VAL A 379 22.15 -7.02 -18.38
C VAL A 379 21.68 -6.67 -16.97
N ILE A 380 21.96 -7.51 -15.97
CA ILE A 380 21.56 -7.28 -14.57
C ILE A 380 22.30 -6.06 -13.97
N PRO A 381 23.63 -5.99 -13.99
CA PRO A 381 24.36 -4.80 -13.54
C PRO A 381 23.99 -3.53 -14.32
N PHE A 382 23.77 -3.66 -15.63
CA PHE A 382 23.32 -2.53 -16.46
C PHE A 382 22.01 -1.94 -15.95
N ILE A 383 21.00 -2.77 -15.65
CA ILE A 383 19.70 -2.29 -15.15
C ILE A 383 19.86 -1.67 -13.78
N HIS A 384 20.59 -2.30 -12.84
CA HIS A 384 20.84 -1.74 -11.52
C HIS A 384 21.50 -0.36 -11.58
N ARG A 385 22.55 -0.22 -12.39
CA ARG A 385 23.26 1.04 -12.58
C ARG A 385 22.34 2.10 -13.20
N ARG A 386 21.62 1.76 -14.27
CA ARG A 386 20.73 2.71 -14.95
C ARG A 386 19.57 3.14 -14.08
N HIS A 387 19.00 2.23 -13.28
CA HIS A 387 17.98 2.57 -12.30
C HIS A 387 18.47 3.54 -11.24
N ALA A 388 19.71 3.33 -10.75
CA ALA A 388 20.31 4.17 -9.71
C ALA A 388 20.73 5.56 -10.22
N GLU A 389 21.20 5.66 -11.48
CA GLU A 389 21.77 6.90 -12.06
C GLU A 389 20.75 7.80 -12.75
N THR A 390 19.50 7.32 -12.99
CA THR A 390 18.52 8.10 -13.76
C THR A 390 17.76 9.10 -12.88
N ASP A 391 17.69 10.36 -13.36
CA ASP A 391 16.87 11.42 -12.76
C ASP A 391 15.46 11.46 -13.35
N SER A 392 15.17 10.71 -14.42
CA SER A 392 13.88 10.68 -15.09
C SER A 392 12.99 9.59 -14.51
N ASP A 393 11.82 9.96 -13.95
CA ASP A 393 10.81 9.02 -13.45
C ASP A 393 10.37 8.03 -14.53
N TYR A 394 10.17 8.48 -15.78
CA TYR A 394 9.84 7.60 -16.90
C TYR A 394 10.92 6.53 -17.14
N SER A 395 12.19 6.91 -17.07
CA SER A 395 13.29 5.95 -17.24
C SER A 395 13.41 5.02 -16.04
N ARG A 396 13.15 5.52 -14.82
CA ARG A 396 13.14 4.72 -13.60
C ARG A 396 12.04 3.66 -13.66
N ASP A 397 10.81 4.05 -13.97
CA ASP A 397 9.66 3.13 -14.15
C ASP A 397 9.96 2.06 -15.21
N LYS A 398 10.66 2.45 -16.31
CA LYS A 398 11.07 1.52 -17.36
C LYS A 398 12.04 0.43 -16.87
N TYR A 399 13.00 0.78 -16.01
CA TYR A 399 13.95 -0.19 -15.46
C TYR A 399 13.33 -1.00 -14.32
N GLU A 400 12.47 -0.40 -13.50
CA GLU A 400 11.70 -1.09 -12.46
C GLU A 400 10.78 -2.19 -13.02
N ALA A 401 10.33 -2.04 -14.27
CA ALA A 401 9.55 -3.08 -14.95
C ALA A 401 10.31 -4.43 -15.14
N TYR A 402 11.62 -4.44 -14.94
CA TYR A 402 12.48 -5.63 -14.96
C TYR A 402 12.93 -6.06 -13.57
N MET A 403 12.42 -5.42 -12.53
CA MET A 403 12.82 -5.67 -11.15
C MET A 403 11.64 -6.21 -10.34
N ARG A 404 11.93 -6.98 -9.31
CA ARG A 404 10.97 -7.52 -8.35
C ARG A 404 11.37 -7.11 -6.94
N GLU A 405 10.38 -6.76 -6.13
CA GLU A 405 10.62 -6.64 -4.69
C GLU A 405 10.82 -8.02 -4.07
N THR A 406 12.02 -8.26 -3.55
CA THR A 406 12.37 -9.48 -2.82
C THR A 406 12.58 -9.17 -1.35
N PRO A 407 12.29 -10.11 -0.43
CA PRO A 407 12.65 -9.94 0.97
C PRO A 407 14.15 -9.69 1.12
N CYS A 408 14.54 -8.69 1.89
CA CYS A 408 15.94 -8.36 2.14
C CYS A 408 16.71 -9.60 2.64
N PRO A 409 17.82 -10.00 2.03
CA PRO A 409 18.54 -11.23 2.39
C PRO A 409 19.06 -11.23 3.83
N ALA A 410 19.42 -10.06 4.38
CA ALA A 410 19.94 -9.95 5.74
C ALA A 410 18.83 -10.09 6.80
N CYS A 411 17.71 -9.40 6.65
CA CYS A 411 16.64 -9.41 7.65
C CYS A 411 15.44 -10.30 7.27
N LYS A 412 15.43 -10.89 6.09
CA LYS A 412 14.36 -11.79 5.58
C LYS A 412 12.96 -11.17 5.72
N GLY A 413 12.85 -9.85 5.48
CA GLY A 413 11.61 -9.12 5.58
C GLY A 413 11.29 -8.52 6.95
N SER A 414 11.99 -8.90 8.03
CA SER A 414 11.70 -8.43 9.41
C SER A 414 12.01 -6.96 9.67
N ARG A 415 12.75 -6.27 8.79
CA ARG A 415 13.11 -4.84 8.84
C ARG A 415 14.11 -4.46 9.94
N LEU A 416 14.41 -5.36 10.88
CA LEU A 416 15.17 -5.11 12.10
C LEU A 416 16.54 -5.80 12.07
N LYS A 417 17.44 -5.32 12.93
CA LYS A 417 18.75 -5.93 13.18
C LYS A 417 18.62 -7.28 13.88
N PRO A 418 19.58 -8.22 13.68
CA PRO A 418 19.58 -9.53 14.34
C PRO A 418 19.56 -9.46 15.87
N GLU A 419 20.23 -8.46 16.45
CA GLU A 419 20.30 -8.25 17.91
C GLU A 419 18.91 -7.91 18.47
N VAL A 420 18.13 -7.12 17.76
CA VAL A 420 16.76 -6.75 18.14
C VAL A 420 15.81 -7.95 18.01
N LEU A 421 15.98 -8.74 16.95
CA LEU A 421 15.21 -9.98 16.74
C LEU A 421 15.53 -11.08 17.75
N ALA A 422 16.68 -11.00 18.40
CA ALA A 422 17.05 -11.91 19.47
C ALA A 422 16.37 -11.60 20.82
N VAL A 423 15.59 -10.52 20.91
CA VAL A 423 14.77 -10.21 22.09
C VAL A 423 13.42 -10.87 21.94
N THR A 424 13.00 -11.68 22.92
CA THR A 424 11.74 -12.43 22.89
C THR A 424 10.80 -12.05 24.02
N LEU A 425 9.51 -12.14 23.74
CA LEU A 425 8.42 -12.02 24.72
C LEU A 425 7.48 -13.21 24.52
N GLY A 426 7.26 -14.03 25.56
CA GLY A 426 6.52 -15.27 25.38
C GLY A 426 7.12 -16.25 24.34
N GLY A 427 8.46 -16.21 24.16
CA GLY A 427 9.17 -17.05 23.17
C GLY A 427 9.10 -16.54 21.72
N LYS A 428 8.48 -15.38 21.46
CA LYS A 428 8.39 -14.75 20.13
C LYS A 428 9.09 -13.41 20.08
N ASN A 429 9.74 -13.08 18.96
CA ASN A 429 10.28 -11.74 18.75
C ASN A 429 9.22 -10.79 18.19
N ILE A 430 9.53 -9.50 18.17
CA ILE A 430 8.57 -8.45 17.75
C ILE A 430 8.11 -8.62 16.30
N ALA A 431 9.00 -9.06 15.39
CA ALA A 431 8.64 -9.27 13.99
C ALA A 431 7.66 -10.45 13.85
N GLN A 432 7.90 -11.56 14.54
CA GLN A 432 7.01 -12.72 14.56
C GLN A 432 5.61 -12.38 15.13
N ILE A 433 5.55 -11.53 16.15
CA ILE A 433 4.24 -11.08 16.68
C ILE A 433 3.52 -10.19 15.64
N CYS A 434 4.26 -9.34 14.92
CA CYS A 434 3.68 -8.51 13.87
C CYS A 434 3.23 -9.29 12.61
N GLU A 435 3.78 -10.47 12.38
CA GLU A 435 3.36 -11.36 11.29
C GLU A 435 2.01 -12.05 11.56
N TYR A 436 1.62 -12.20 12.83
CA TYR A 436 0.30 -12.71 13.19
C TYR A 436 -0.80 -11.84 12.63
N SER A 437 -1.93 -12.43 12.27
CA SER A 437 -3.16 -11.69 12.05
C SER A 437 -3.55 -10.91 13.32
N ILE A 438 -4.32 -9.84 13.17
CA ILE A 438 -4.80 -9.04 14.32
C ILE A 438 -5.53 -9.93 15.33
N ALA A 439 -6.33 -10.89 14.84
CA ALA A 439 -7.01 -11.86 15.70
C ALA A 439 -6.03 -12.76 16.47
N GLU A 440 -5.06 -13.37 15.78
CA GLU A 440 -4.04 -14.22 16.40
C GLU A 440 -3.16 -13.43 17.38
N CYS A 441 -2.78 -12.19 17.01
CA CYS A 441 -2.00 -11.30 17.86
C CYS A 441 -2.76 -10.98 19.18
N ALA A 442 -4.06 -10.68 19.08
CA ALA A 442 -4.89 -10.40 20.25
C ALA A 442 -4.98 -11.61 21.19
N VAL A 443 -5.16 -12.82 20.65
CA VAL A 443 -5.18 -14.08 21.43
C VAL A 443 -3.82 -14.32 22.07
N PHE A 444 -2.73 -14.24 21.28
CA PHE A 444 -1.37 -14.46 21.79
C PHE A 444 -1.02 -13.52 22.97
N LEU A 445 -1.30 -12.22 22.83
CA LEU A 445 -1.00 -11.24 23.87
C LEU A 445 -1.91 -11.40 25.12
N LYS A 446 -3.12 -11.93 24.97
CA LYS A 446 -4.02 -12.23 26.09
C LYS A 446 -3.51 -13.42 26.91
N ASP A 447 -3.02 -14.46 26.21
CA ASP A 447 -2.62 -15.73 26.84
C ASP A 447 -1.13 -15.78 27.18
N ILE A 448 -0.39 -14.67 26.98
CA ILE A 448 1.06 -14.62 27.18
C ILE A 448 1.45 -14.91 28.64
N SER A 449 2.36 -15.87 28.82
CA SER A 449 2.87 -16.24 30.14
C SER A 449 3.99 -15.28 30.56
N LEU A 450 3.69 -14.39 31.51
CA LEU A 450 4.62 -13.43 32.09
C LEU A 450 4.80 -13.72 33.60
N SER A 451 6.01 -13.50 34.12
CA SER A 451 6.27 -13.51 35.55
C SER A 451 5.50 -12.40 36.27
N ALA A 452 5.32 -12.51 37.59
CA ALA A 452 4.60 -11.51 38.39
C ALA A 452 5.16 -10.09 38.21
N ARG A 453 6.50 -9.95 38.09
CA ARG A 453 7.18 -8.68 37.85
C ARG A 453 6.88 -8.15 36.45
N GLU A 454 7.04 -8.99 35.43
CA GLU A 454 6.78 -8.61 34.04
C GLU A 454 5.31 -8.23 33.85
N LYS A 455 4.37 -8.95 34.46
CA LYS A 455 2.95 -8.66 34.45
C LYS A 455 2.65 -7.24 34.95
N LYS A 456 3.24 -6.85 36.09
CA LYS A 456 3.06 -5.52 36.66
C LYS A 456 3.63 -4.40 35.76
N ILE A 457 4.73 -4.68 35.08
CA ILE A 457 5.37 -3.74 34.11
C ILE A 457 4.53 -3.60 32.85
N ALA A 458 4.02 -4.73 32.33
CA ALA A 458 3.35 -4.80 31.04
C ALA A 458 1.87 -4.40 31.10
N GLU A 459 1.23 -4.42 32.27
CA GLU A 459 -0.23 -4.30 32.45
C GLU A 459 -0.85 -3.11 31.71
N ARG A 460 -0.29 -1.90 31.91
CA ARG A 460 -0.82 -0.69 31.24
C ARG A 460 -0.63 -0.72 29.74
N VAL A 461 0.54 -1.19 29.27
CA VAL A 461 0.86 -1.28 27.85
C VAL A 461 -0.03 -2.31 27.16
N LEU A 462 -0.20 -3.49 27.76
CA LEU A 462 -1.08 -4.53 27.25
C LEU A 462 -2.53 -4.09 27.17
N LYS A 463 -3.03 -3.33 28.17
CA LYS A 463 -4.37 -2.75 28.13
C LYS A 463 -4.57 -1.86 26.89
N GLU A 464 -3.61 -0.99 26.57
CA GLU A 464 -3.67 -0.12 25.40
C GLU A 464 -3.59 -0.90 24.09
N VAL A 465 -2.70 -1.91 24.03
CA VAL A 465 -2.60 -2.79 22.85
C VAL A 465 -3.90 -3.54 22.62
N HIS A 466 -4.49 -4.14 23.68
CA HIS A 466 -5.76 -4.87 23.56
C HIS A 466 -6.91 -3.96 23.12
N ALA A 467 -6.98 -2.73 23.63
CA ALA A 467 -7.99 -1.77 23.20
C ALA A 467 -7.88 -1.48 21.70
N ARG A 468 -6.66 -1.18 21.19
CA ARG A 468 -6.44 -0.89 19.78
C ARG A 468 -6.69 -2.10 18.87
N LEU A 469 -6.22 -3.28 19.29
CA LEU A 469 -6.52 -4.51 18.54
C LEU A 469 -8.01 -4.80 18.52
N GLY A 470 -8.72 -4.56 19.65
CA GLY A 470 -10.17 -4.69 19.75
C GLY A 470 -10.90 -3.82 18.74
N PHE A 471 -10.53 -2.55 18.59
CA PHE A 471 -11.14 -1.66 17.59
C PHE A 471 -10.90 -2.12 16.15
N LEU A 472 -9.72 -2.68 15.85
CA LEU A 472 -9.45 -3.25 14.54
C LEU A 472 -10.29 -4.51 14.26
N LEU A 473 -10.52 -5.34 15.27
CA LEU A 473 -11.43 -6.49 15.18
C LEU A 473 -12.88 -6.07 14.98
N ASP A 474 -13.32 -5.03 15.68
CA ASP A 474 -14.68 -4.48 15.58
C ASP A 474 -15.01 -3.95 14.18
N VAL A 475 -14.01 -3.39 13.46
CA VAL A 475 -14.20 -2.94 12.06
C VAL A 475 -13.96 -4.04 11.02
N GLY A 476 -13.79 -5.32 11.44
CA GLY A 476 -13.65 -6.46 10.55
C GLY A 476 -12.30 -6.57 9.85
N LEU A 477 -11.21 -6.14 10.50
CA LEU A 477 -9.84 -6.25 9.99
C LEU A 477 -9.04 -7.38 10.67
N ASP A 478 -9.72 -8.39 11.16
CA ASP A 478 -9.20 -9.53 11.90
C ASP A 478 -8.12 -10.33 11.14
N TYR A 479 -8.23 -10.38 9.83
CA TYR A 479 -7.32 -11.10 8.93
C TYR A 479 -6.02 -10.38 8.57
N LEU A 480 -5.91 -9.06 8.78
CA LEU A 480 -4.70 -8.29 8.49
C LEU A 480 -3.59 -8.61 9.49
N SER A 481 -2.33 -8.57 9.03
CA SER A 481 -1.16 -8.60 9.92
C SER A 481 -0.65 -7.19 10.23
N LEU A 482 -0.06 -7.01 11.42
CA LEU A 482 0.55 -5.73 11.80
C LEU A 482 1.78 -5.39 10.94
N ALA A 483 2.46 -6.40 10.39
CA ALA A 483 3.61 -6.24 9.50
C ALA A 483 3.24 -5.78 8.09
N ARG A 484 1.97 -5.92 7.67
CA ARG A 484 1.54 -5.61 6.30
C ARG A 484 1.85 -4.16 5.93
N PRO A 485 2.55 -3.91 4.80
CA PRO A 485 2.86 -2.57 4.33
C PRO A 485 1.59 -1.78 4.02
N ALA A 486 1.54 -0.51 4.43
CA ALA A 486 0.38 0.36 4.22
C ALA A 486 0.04 0.58 2.73
N ALA A 487 1.06 0.61 1.87
CA ALA A 487 0.89 0.78 0.43
C ALA A 487 0.16 -0.39 -0.26
N THR A 488 0.07 -1.56 0.39
CA THR A 488 -0.64 -2.75 -0.13
C THR A 488 -2.09 -2.84 0.32
N LEU A 489 -2.56 -1.90 1.13
CA LEU A 489 -3.94 -1.88 1.63
C LEU A 489 -4.89 -1.39 0.53
N SER A 490 -6.05 -2.01 0.45
CA SER A 490 -7.17 -1.46 -0.33
C SER A 490 -7.68 -0.15 0.29
N GLY A 491 -8.36 0.69 -0.52
CA GLY A 491 -8.95 1.93 -0.03
C GLY A 491 -9.86 1.72 1.19
N GLY A 492 -10.71 0.71 1.16
CA GLY A 492 -11.60 0.36 2.25
C GLY A 492 -10.86 -0.16 3.50
N GLU A 493 -9.78 -0.95 3.37
CA GLU A 493 -8.95 -1.38 4.50
C GLU A 493 -8.29 -0.18 5.19
N ALA A 494 -7.70 0.74 4.40
CA ALA A 494 -7.05 1.94 4.93
C ALA A 494 -8.05 2.86 5.65
N GLN A 495 -9.24 3.04 5.10
CA GLN A 495 -10.32 3.82 5.70
C GLN A 495 -10.78 3.23 7.03
N ARG A 496 -10.99 1.91 7.11
CA ARG A 496 -11.38 1.22 8.35
C ARG A 496 -10.30 1.28 9.42
N ILE A 497 -9.01 1.21 9.05
CA ILE A 497 -7.90 1.42 9.99
C ILE A 497 -7.99 2.82 10.61
N ARG A 498 -8.25 3.86 9.80
CA ARG A 498 -8.44 5.23 10.33
C ARG A 498 -9.65 5.33 11.24
N LEU A 499 -10.78 4.72 10.84
CA LEU A 499 -11.97 4.68 11.68
C LEU A 499 -11.68 4.02 13.03
N ALA A 500 -11.01 2.86 13.06
CA ALA A 500 -10.62 2.18 14.29
C ALA A 500 -9.69 3.04 15.15
N THR A 501 -8.75 3.77 14.55
CA THR A 501 -7.83 4.67 15.26
C THR A 501 -8.58 5.85 15.89
N GLN A 502 -9.56 6.43 15.17
CA GLN A 502 -10.38 7.54 15.69
C GLN A 502 -11.28 7.10 16.84
N ILE A 503 -11.89 5.92 16.75
CA ILE A 503 -12.67 5.34 17.85
C ILE A 503 -11.78 5.13 19.09
N GLY A 504 -10.57 4.64 18.86
CA GLY A 504 -9.57 4.43 19.90
C GLY A 504 -9.14 5.70 20.64
N SER A 505 -9.29 6.87 20.00
CA SER A 505 -9.00 8.17 20.64
C SER A 505 -10.01 8.55 21.73
N GLY A 506 -11.20 7.93 21.74
CA GLY A 506 -12.25 8.18 22.71
C GLY A 506 -12.81 9.61 22.70
N LEU A 507 -12.65 10.32 21.59
CA LEU A 507 -13.16 11.69 21.43
C LEU A 507 -14.69 11.72 21.47
N THR A 508 -15.24 12.70 22.15
CA THR A 508 -16.67 12.95 22.27
C THR A 508 -17.03 14.35 21.78
N GLY A 509 -18.25 14.52 21.28
CA GLY A 509 -18.72 15.81 20.76
C GLY A 509 -18.07 16.21 19.43
N VAL A 510 -17.56 15.27 18.65
CA VAL A 510 -16.92 15.45 17.34
C VAL A 510 -17.93 15.21 16.22
N LEU A 511 -17.76 15.92 15.12
CA LEU A 511 -18.46 15.66 13.86
C LEU A 511 -17.56 14.78 12.97
N TYR A 512 -17.94 13.52 12.76
CA TYR A 512 -17.27 12.63 11.82
C TYR A 512 -17.98 12.66 10.47
N VAL A 513 -17.21 12.84 9.40
CA VAL A 513 -17.72 12.77 8.03
C VAL A 513 -17.00 11.62 7.31
N LEU A 514 -17.77 10.62 6.89
CA LEU A 514 -17.27 9.39 6.28
C LEU A 514 -17.77 9.25 4.84
N ASP A 515 -16.87 8.84 3.94
CA ASP A 515 -17.17 8.58 2.54
C ASP A 515 -17.26 7.08 2.27
N GLU A 516 -18.47 6.58 2.09
CA GLU A 516 -18.78 5.19 1.72
C GLU A 516 -17.97 4.12 2.50
N PRO A 517 -18.06 4.09 3.83
CA PRO A 517 -17.22 3.20 4.64
C PRO A 517 -17.52 1.71 4.46
N SER A 518 -18.64 1.34 3.83
CA SER A 518 -19.05 -0.04 3.52
C SER A 518 -18.36 -0.62 2.28
N ILE A 519 -17.56 0.18 1.56
CA ILE A 519 -16.92 -0.22 0.31
C ILE A 519 -16.04 -1.47 0.48
N GLY A 520 -16.18 -2.44 -0.46
CA GLY A 520 -15.40 -3.67 -0.49
C GLY A 520 -15.68 -4.60 0.69
N LEU A 521 -16.79 -4.40 1.41
CA LEU A 521 -17.20 -5.26 2.51
C LEU A 521 -18.19 -6.33 2.06
N HIS A 522 -17.95 -7.54 2.51
CA HIS A 522 -18.98 -8.56 2.52
C HIS A 522 -20.09 -8.18 3.52
N GLN A 523 -21.33 -8.55 3.26
CA GLN A 523 -22.49 -8.21 4.12
C GLN A 523 -22.30 -8.59 5.60
N ARG A 524 -21.58 -9.69 5.88
CA ARG A 524 -21.19 -10.08 7.23
C ARG A 524 -20.34 -9.01 7.94
N ASP A 525 -19.37 -8.48 7.23
CA ASP A 525 -18.41 -7.53 7.80
C ASP A 525 -19.03 -6.12 7.89
N ASN A 526 -19.96 -5.80 6.97
CA ASN A 526 -20.73 -4.55 7.01
C ASN A 526 -21.54 -4.40 8.30
N ARG A 527 -22.13 -5.48 8.83
CA ARG A 527 -22.84 -5.42 10.13
C ARG A 527 -21.93 -5.00 11.27
N LYS A 528 -20.70 -5.50 11.34
CA LYS A 528 -19.70 -5.09 12.35
C LYS A 528 -19.38 -3.60 12.22
N LEU A 529 -19.25 -3.10 10.98
CA LEU A 529 -19.06 -1.68 10.73
C LEU A 529 -20.22 -0.83 11.24
N ILE A 530 -21.47 -1.21 10.95
CA ILE A 530 -22.67 -0.51 11.40
C ILE A 530 -22.74 -0.47 12.95
N GLU A 531 -22.48 -1.59 13.62
CA GLU A 531 -22.40 -1.65 15.09
C GLU A 531 -21.31 -0.70 15.62
N THR A 532 -20.20 -0.60 14.93
CA THR A 532 -19.10 0.29 15.28
C THR A 532 -19.48 1.77 15.14
N LEU A 533 -20.14 2.15 14.02
CA LEU A 533 -20.65 3.50 13.80
C LEU A 533 -21.72 3.88 14.84
N THR A 534 -22.61 2.96 15.16
CA THR A 534 -23.63 3.15 16.20
C THR A 534 -22.99 3.41 17.57
N ARG A 535 -21.94 2.62 17.93
CA ARG A 535 -21.20 2.84 19.18
C ARG A 535 -20.49 4.20 19.21
N LEU A 536 -19.92 4.64 18.08
CA LEU A 536 -19.27 5.95 17.97
C LEU A 536 -20.28 7.09 18.16
N ARG A 537 -21.51 6.95 17.60
CA ARG A 537 -22.64 7.86 17.86
C ARG A 537 -23.02 7.89 19.33
N ASP A 538 -23.16 6.73 19.95
CA ASP A 538 -23.61 6.59 21.35
C ASP A 538 -22.60 7.19 22.36
N LEU A 539 -21.35 7.41 21.93
CA LEU A 539 -20.37 8.20 22.69
C LEU A 539 -20.66 9.72 22.66
N GLY A 540 -21.74 10.17 22.02
CA GLY A 540 -22.12 11.60 21.92
C GLY A 540 -21.46 12.32 20.73
N ASN A 541 -21.20 11.61 19.64
CA ASN A 541 -20.68 12.17 18.40
C ASN A 541 -21.78 12.29 17.34
N THR A 542 -21.61 13.23 16.42
CA THR A 542 -22.44 13.34 15.22
C THR A 542 -21.70 12.71 14.05
N LEU A 543 -22.36 11.78 13.34
CA LEU A 543 -21.79 11.11 12.19
C LEU A 543 -22.56 11.50 10.93
N ILE A 544 -21.88 12.00 9.92
CA ILE A 544 -22.42 12.17 8.55
C ILE A 544 -21.74 11.12 7.68
N VAL A 545 -22.53 10.22 7.11
CA VAL A 545 -22.04 9.11 6.30
C VAL A 545 -22.64 9.22 4.92
N VAL A 546 -21.79 9.37 3.89
CA VAL A 546 -22.23 9.24 2.50
C VAL A 546 -22.31 7.76 2.20
N GLU A 547 -23.51 7.23 1.89
CA GLU A 547 -23.71 5.79 1.74
C GLU A 547 -24.81 5.40 0.74
N HIS A 548 -24.65 4.18 0.21
CA HIS A 548 -25.58 3.52 -0.71
C HIS A 548 -26.05 2.15 -0.19
N ASP A 549 -25.48 1.65 0.91
CA ASP A 549 -25.82 0.35 1.47
C ASP A 549 -27.17 0.38 2.18
N GLU A 550 -28.03 -0.61 1.87
CA GLU A 550 -29.40 -0.72 2.41
C GLU A 550 -29.41 -0.84 3.94
N ASP A 551 -28.50 -1.66 4.53
CA ASP A 551 -28.48 -1.91 5.97
C ASP A 551 -28.03 -0.66 6.75
N THR A 552 -27.08 0.08 6.21
CA THR A 552 -26.60 1.35 6.77
C THR A 552 -27.70 2.43 6.72
N ILE A 553 -28.39 2.56 5.56
CA ILE A 553 -29.50 3.51 5.41
C ILE A 553 -30.64 3.19 6.38
N ARG A 554 -30.98 1.91 6.58
CA ARG A 554 -32.03 1.47 7.52
C ARG A 554 -31.69 1.75 8.98
N THR A 555 -30.41 1.72 9.34
CA THR A 555 -29.93 1.91 10.71
C THR A 555 -29.76 3.39 11.07
N ALA A 556 -29.75 4.28 10.08
CA ALA A 556 -29.59 5.72 10.28
C ALA A 556 -30.71 6.32 11.13
N ASP A 557 -30.34 7.26 12.02
CA ASP A 557 -31.30 8.08 12.80
C ASP A 557 -31.93 9.17 11.93
N TRP A 558 -31.18 9.64 10.90
CA TRP A 558 -31.62 10.65 9.98
C TRP A 558 -31.06 10.42 8.58
N ILE A 559 -31.86 10.60 7.56
CA ILE A 559 -31.45 10.38 6.17
C ILE A 559 -31.70 11.65 5.37
N VAL A 560 -30.75 12.01 4.52
CA VAL A 560 -30.86 13.11 3.57
C VAL A 560 -30.65 12.52 2.16
N ASP A 561 -31.69 12.51 1.35
CA ASP A 561 -31.63 12.07 -0.04
C ASP A 561 -31.43 13.28 -0.96
N ILE A 562 -30.32 13.25 -1.74
CA ILE A 562 -29.91 14.36 -2.61
C ILE A 562 -30.07 13.93 -4.07
N GLY A 563 -30.85 14.73 -4.81
CA GLY A 563 -31.24 14.40 -6.17
C GLY A 563 -31.92 15.58 -6.88
N PRO A 564 -32.97 15.26 -7.68
CA PRO A 564 -33.42 13.94 -8.10
C PRO A 564 -32.51 13.25 -9.13
N GLY A 565 -31.66 14.01 -9.83
CA GLY A 565 -30.72 13.54 -10.84
C GLY A 565 -29.26 13.66 -10.45
N ALA A 566 -28.38 13.56 -11.42
CA ALA A 566 -26.93 13.76 -11.26
C ALA A 566 -26.48 15.08 -11.96
N GLY A 567 -25.34 15.63 -11.55
CA GLY A 567 -24.75 16.84 -12.13
C GLY A 567 -25.72 18.02 -12.07
N GLU A 568 -25.98 18.67 -13.20
CA GLU A 568 -26.89 19.83 -13.30
C GLU A 568 -28.35 19.51 -12.94
N HIS A 569 -28.76 18.24 -13.01
CA HIS A 569 -30.09 17.77 -12.62
C HIS A 569 -30.20 17.38 -11.15
N GLY A 570 -29.09 17.40 -10.41
CA GLY A 570 -29.00 17.11 -8.98
C GLY A 570 -28.99 18.36 -8.11
N GLY A 571 -28.34 18.25 -6.95
CA GLY A 571 -28.04 19.34 -6.05
C GLY A 571 -29.22 19.87 -5.22
N ARG A 572 -30.32 19.12 -5.10
CA ARG A 572 -31.47 19.45 -4.25
C ARG A 572 -31.74 18.37 -3.23
N VAL A 573 -32.28 18.74 -2.09
CA VAL A 573 -32.79 17.79 -1.12
C VAL A 573 -34.16 17.29 -1.57
N VAL A 574 -34.25 15.96 -1.81
CA VAL A 574 -35.46 15.28 -2.24
C VAL A 574 -36.27 14.80 -1.02
N SER A 575 -35.53 14.33 0.02
CA SER A 575 -36.13 13.90 1.29
C SER A 575 -35.13 14.16 2.42
N SER A 576 -35.62 14.55 3.58
CA SER A 576 -34.83 14.75 4.80
C SER A 576 -35.70 14.34 6.01
N GLY A 577 -35.28 13.29 6.70
CA GLY A 577 -36.03 12.76 7.83
C GLY A 577 -35.74 11.30 8.17
N SER A 578 -36.74 10.56 8.63
CA SER A 578 -36.61 9.15 8.95
C SER A 578 -36.58 8.23 7.70
N TYR A 579 -36.35 6.94 7.93
CA TYR A 579 -36.45 5.93 6.87
C TYR A 579 -37.85 5.88 6.22
N GLU A 580 -38.89 6.06 7.04
CA GLU A 580 -40.29 6.09 6.61
C GLU A 580 -40.57 7.30 5.69
N ASP A 581 -40.00 8.45 5.99
CA ASP A 581 -40.10 9.65 5.16
C ASP A 581 -39.45 9.45 3.79
N LEU A 582 -38.31 8.77 3.77
CA LEU A 582 -37.58 8.45 2.54
C LEU A 582 -38.39 7.54 1.60
N ILE A 583 -38.94 6.44 2.14
CA ILE A 583 -39.73 5.48 1.33
C ILE A 583 -41.10 6.01 0.91
N ALA A 584 -41.66 7.00 1.64
CA ALA A 584 -42.89 7.71 1.31
C ALA A 584 -42.68 8.75 0.19
N SER A 585 -41.49 9.27 0.01
CA SER A 585 -41.17 10.28 -1.00
C SER A 585 -41.39 9.72 -2.42
N LYS A 586 -42.20 10.41 -3.21
CA LYS A 586 -42.46 10.04 -4.63
C LYS A 586 -41.30 10.39 -5.55
N GLU A 587 -40.48 11.36 -5.20
CA GLU A 587 -39.37 11.86 -6.01
C GLU A 587 -38.05 11.14 -5.70
N SER A 588 -38.03 10.40 -4.58
CA SER A 588 -36.83 9.67 -4.17
C SER A 588 -36.66 8.38 -4.96
N ILE A 589 -35.60 8.35 -5.77
CA ILE A 589 -35.17 7.13 -6.47
C ILE A 589 -34.66 6.10 -5.46
N THR A 590 -33.91 6.53 -4.45
CA THR A 590 -33.45 5.69 -3.34
C THR A 590 -34.63 5.06 -2.60
N GLY A 591 -35.66 5.86 -2.25
CA GLY A 591 -36.87 5.39 -1.60
C GLY A 591 -37.67 4.39 -2.44
N ALA A 592 -37.68 4.55 -3.78
CA ALA A 592 -38.30 3.61 -4.68
C ALA A 592 -37.64 2.22 -4.68
N TYR A 593 -36.30 2.15 -4.59
CA TYR A 593 -35.56 0.88 -4.45
C TYR A 593 -35.78 0.25 -3.07
N LEU A 594 -35.64 1.02 -2.00
CA LEU A 594 -35.79 0.53 -0.63
C LEU A 594 -37.22 0.05 -0.29
N SER A 595 -38.21 0.67 -0.91
CA SER A 595 -39.63 0.24 -0.77
C SER A 595 -40.01 -0.95 -1.67
N GLY A 596 -39.10 -1.40 -2.55
CA GLY A 596 -39.39 -2.48 -3.51
C GLY A 596 -40.23 -2.06 -4.72
N LYS A 597 -40.53 -0.76 -4.89
CA LYS A 597 -41.21 -0.24 -6.11
C LYS A 597 -40.33 -0.35 -7.35
N SER A 598 -39.04 -0.19 -7.17
CA SER A 598 -38.01 -0.44 -8.19
C SER A 598 -37.11 -1.57 -7.69
N VAL A 599 -36.79 -2.52 -8.56
CA VAL A 599 -35.90 -3.65 -8.25
C VAL A 599 -34.96 -3.94 -9.41
N ILE A 600 -33.78 -4.42 -9.10
CA ILE A 600 -32.88 -5.02 -10.10
C ILE A 600 -33.36 -6.45 -10.32
N ALA A 601 -33.93 -6.70 -11.48
CA ALA A 601 -34.61 -7.97 -11.79
C ALA A 601 -33.59 -9.13 -11.88
N ILE A 602 -33.98 -10.28 -11.36
CA ILE A 602 -33.28 -11.54 -11.60
C ILE A 602 -33.50 -11.95 -13.07
N PRO A 603 -32.48 -12.41 -13.79
CA PRO A 603 -32.61 -12.89 -15.15
C PRO A 603 -33.66 -14.02 -15.22
N LYS A 604 -34.68 -13.85 -16.08
CA LYS A 604 -35.75 -14.86 -16.26
C LYS A 604 -35.21 -16.20 -16.76
N LYS A 605 -34.15 -16.17 -17.53
CA LYS A 605 -33.42 -17.33 -18.04
C LYS A 605 -31.94 -17.03 -17.95
N ARG A 606 -31.19 -17.86 -17.21
CA ARG A 606 -29.72 -17.78 -17.18
C ARG A 606 -29.15 -18.42 -18.44
N ARG A 607 -27.94 -18.00 -18.84
CA ARG A 607 -27.21 -18.62 -19.95
C ARG A 607 -26.87 -20.07 -19.61
N GLU A 608 -26.79 -20.91 -20.61
CA GLU A 608 -26.32 -22.28 -20.45
C GLU A 608 -24.82 -22.29 -20.28
N ILE A 609 -24.35 -22.97 -19.27
CA ILE A 609 -22.92 -23.10 -18.94
C ILE A 609 -22.38 -24.38 -19.56
N ASP A 610 -21.40 -24.24 -20.46
CA ASP A 610 -20.63 -25.34 -21.01
C ASP A 610 -19.26 -25.43 -20.33
N LEU A 611 -19.13 -26.30 -19.34
CA LEU A 611 -17.88 -26.51 -18.59
C LEU A 611 -16.72 -27.02 -19.46
N LYS A 612 -16.99 -27.51 -20.68
CA LYS A 612 -15.92 -27.84 -21.63
C LYS A 612 -15.26 -26.58 -22.22
N LYS A 613 -15.99 -25.47 -22.21
CA LYS A 613 -15.49 -24.15 -22.57
C LYS A 613 -15.18 -23.36 -21.30
N SER A 614 -14.05 -23.64 -20.68
CA SER A 614 -13.68 -23.02 -19.43
C SER A 614 -12.16 -22.80 -19.33
N LEU A 615 -11.78 -21.83 -18.50
CA LEU A 615 -10.44 -21.72 -17.97
C LEU A 615 -10.37 -22.49 -16.65
N ILE A 616 -9.35 -23.30 -16.48
CA ILE A 616 -9.13 -24.04 -15.24
C ILE A 616 -7.79 -23.63 -14.66
N VAL A 617 -7.83 -22.97 -13.50
CA VAL A 617 -6.66 -22.66 -12.69
C VAL A 617 -6.41 -23.86 -11.78
N LYS A 618 -5.18 -24.40 -11.77
CA LYS A 618 -4.82 -25.57 -10.96
C LYS A 618 -3.75 -25.24 -9.94
N ASP A 619 -3.93 -25.76 -8.72
CA ASP A 619 -2.99 -25.67 -7.62
C ASP A 619 -2.58 -24.21 -7.33
N ALA A 620 -3.56 -23.33 -7.22
CA ALA A 620 -3.35 -21.92 -6.87
C ALA A 620 -2.97 -21.81 -5.38
N LYS A 621 -1.80 -21.22 -5.08
CA LYS A 621 -1.21 -21.19 -3.73
C LYS A 621 -0.50 -19.88 -3.39
N GLU A 622 -0.83 -18.81 -4.07
CA GLU A 622 -0.28 -17.49 -3.73
C GLU A 622 -0.98 -16.92 -2.51
N ASN A 623 -0.27 -16.17 -1.70
CA ASN A 623 -0.73 -15.56 -0.45
C ASN A 623 -1.44 -16.59 0.47
N ASN A 624 -2.72 -16.43 0.73
CA ASN A 624 -3.51 -17.31 1.59
C ASN A 624 -4.24 -18.44 0.85
N LEU A 625 -4.10 -18.56 -0.47
CA LEU A 625 -4.75 -19.64 -1.24
C LEU A 625 -4.15 -21.02 -0.87
N GLN A 626 -5.03 -21.99 -0.64
CA GLN A 626 -4.68 -23.32 -0.10
C GLN A 626 -4.70 -24.40 -1.19
N ASN A 627 -3.86 -24.25 -2.22
CA ASN A 627 -3.72 -25.20 -3.34
C ASN A 627 -5.06 -25.54 -4.01
N ILE A 628 -5.83 -24.52 -4.37
CA ILE A 628 -7.18 -24.67 -4.92
C ILE A 628 -7.18 -24.84 -6.44
N ASP A 629 -8.11 -25.65 -6.92
CA ASP A 629 -8.48 -25.75 -8.33
C ASP A 629 -9.78 -24.99 -8.55
N VAL A 630 -9.84 -24.12 -9.57
CA VAL A 630 -10.99 -23.27 -9.84
C VAL A 630 -11.34 -23.25 -11.32
N THR A 631 -12.64 -23.42 -11.64
CA THR A 631 -13.14 -23.44 -13.00
C THR A 631 -13.91 -22.16 -13.32
N PHE A 632 -13.47 -21.44 -14.36
CA PHE A 632 -14.12 -20.25 -14.88
C PHE A 632 -14.80 -20.56 -16.22
N PRO A 633 -16.13 -20.68 -16.28
CA PRO A 633 -16.82 -20.93 -17.57
C PRO A 633 -16.68 -19.71 -18.48
N LEU A 634 -16.51 -19.94 -19.78
CA LEU A 634 -16.42 -18.91 -20.81
C LEU A 634 -17.80 -18.56 -21.38
N ALA A 635 -17.89 -17.39 -22.06
CA ALA A 635 -19.13 -16.82 -22.58
C ALA A 635 -20.24 -16.70 -21.53
N ALA A 636 -19.86 -16.37 -20.30
CA ALA A 636 -20.70 -16.28 -19.12
C ALA A 636 -20.39 -15.03 -18.30
N PHE A 637 -21.36 -14.63 -17.48
CA PHE A 637 -21.18 -13.63 -16.43
C PHE A 637 -20.83 -14.35 -15.11
N VAL A 638 -19.57 -14.29 -14.70
CA VAL A 638 -19.02 -14.99 -13.53
C VAL A 638 -18.77 -14.00 -12.40
N ALA A 639 -19.32 -14.27 -11.22
CA ALA A 639 -19.04 -13.49 -10.01
C ALA A 639 -18.14 -14.28 -9.07
N VAL A 640 -17.01 -13.69 -8.68
CA VAL A 640 -16.11 -14.20 -7.64
C VAL A 640 -16.41 -13.44 -6.36
N THR A 641 -16.88 -14.14 -5.36
CA THR A 641 -17.36 -13.56 -4.09
C THR A 641 -16.74 -14.26 -2.87
N GLY A 642 -17.10 -13.82 -1.68
CA GLY A 642 -16.60 -14.34 -0.41
C GLY A 642 -16.26 -13.23 0.57
N VAL A 643 -15.99 -13.59 1.82
CA VAL A 643 -15.64 -12.63 2.88
C VAL A 643 -14.39 -11.82 2.55
N SER A 644 -14.23 -10.67 3.24
CA SER A 644 -13.03 -9.84 3.06
C SER A 644 -11.77 -10.63 3.42
N GLY A 645 -10.70 -10.51 2.60
CA GLY A 645 -9.45 -11.25 2.81
C GLY A 645 -9.48 -12.74 2.46
N SER A 646 -10.55 -13.27 1.81
CA SER A 646 -10.65 -14.69 1.45
C SER A 646 -9.77 -15.14 0.27
N GLY A 647 -9.06 -14.21 -0.42
CA GLY A 647 -8.15 -14.54 -1.52
C GLY A 647 -8.71 -14.26 -2.92
N LYS A 648 -9.85 -13.56 -3.06
CA LYS A 648 -10.48 -13.23 -4.35
C LYS A 648 -9.55 -12.51 -5.31
N SER A 649 -8.96 -11.39 -4.89
CA SER A 649 -8.05 -10.60 -5.73
C SER A 649 -6.78 -11.35 -6.07
N THR A 650 -6.27 -12.18 -5.14
CA THR A 650 -5.12 -13.06 -5.39
C THR A 650 -5.42 -14.07 -6.50
N LEU A 651 -6.59 -14.72 -6.45
CA LEU A 651 -6.99 -15.69 -7.49
C LEU A 651 -7.21 -15.02 -8.85
N VAL A 652 -7.93 -13.89 -8.87
CA VAL A 652 -8.38 -13.26 -10.11
C VAL A 652 -7.33 -12.31 -10.68
N ASN A 653 -6.76 -11.42 -9.87
CA ASN A 653 -5.83 -10.39 -10.35
C ASN A 653 -4.39 -10.93 -10.41
N ASP A 654 -3.88 -11.50 -9.29
CA ASP A 654 -2.47 -11.88 -9.21
C ASP A 654 -2.16 -13.14 -10.02
N ILE A 655 -3.11 -14.09 -10.13
CA ILE A 655 -2.91 -15.34 -10.88
C ILE A 655 -3.58 -15.28 -12.26
N LEU A 656 -4.90 -15.27 -12.31
CA LEU A 656 -5.64 -15.45 -13.56
C LEU A 656 -5.35 -14.31 -14.56
N TYR A 657 -5.55 -13.05 -14.16
CA TYR A 657 -5.32 -11.91 -15.03
C TYR A 657 -3.84 -11.82 -15.45
N SER A 658 -2.89 -12.02 -14.52
CA SER A 658 -1.46 -11.92 -14.84
C SER A 658 -1.03 -12.92 -15.92
N VAL A 659 -1.49 -14.17 -15.83
CA VAL A 659 -1.23 -15.19 -16.87
C VAL A 659 -1.90 -14.83 -18.20
N LEU A 660 -3.18 -14.41 -18.16
CA LEU A 660 -3.89 -14.00 -19.37
C LEU A 660 -3.25 -12.78 -20.03
N ALA A 661 -2.84 -11.78 -19.27
CA ALA A 661 -2.19 -10.58 -19.81
C ALA A 661 -0.86 -10.90 -20.47
N ASN A 662 -0.06 -11.77 -19.88
CA ASN A 662 1.19 -12.23 -20.47
C ASN A 662 0.95 -12.98 -21.77
N LYS A 663 0.02 -13.93 -21.78
CA LYS A 663 -0.22 -14.79 -22.94
C LYS A 663 -0.94 -14.09 -24.09
N LEU A 664 -1.94 -13.26 -23.78
CA LEU A 664 -2.84 -12.67 -24.79
C LEU A 664 -2.44 -11.25 -25.18
N ASN A 665 -1.92 -10.46 -24.25
CA ASN A 665 -1.59 -9.05 -24.48
C ASN A 665 -0.07 -8.80 -24.53
N GLY A 666 0.77 -9.83 -24.35
CA GLY A 666 2.23 -9.68 -24.33
C GLY A 666 2.75 -8.84 -23.14
N ALA A 667 1.99 -8.81 -22.04
CA ALA A 667 2.44 -8.16 -20.81
C ALA A 667 3.61 -8.93 -20.19
N ARG A 668 4.26 -8.30 -19.21
CA ARG A 668 5.40 -8.89 -18.47
C ARG A 668 5.14 -8.76 -16.98
N ILE A 669 4.10 -9.47 -16.52
CA ILE A 669 3.66 -9.48 -15.13
C ILE A 669 4.03 -10.84 -14.55
N VAL A 670 4.60 -10.86 -13.34
CA VAL A 670 4.86 -12.13 -12.65
C VAL A 670 3.57 -12.66 -12.07
N PRO A 671 3.08 -13.83 -12.51
CA PRO A 671 1.88 -14.41 -11.95
C PRO A 671 2.11 -14.95 -10.54
N GLY A 672 1.09 -14.88 -9.70
CA GLY A 672 1.09 -15.55 -8.40
C GLY A 672 1.31 -17.06 -8.54
N ARG A 673 1.80 -17.71 -7.49
CA ARG A 673 2.16 -19.13 -7.48
C ARG A 673 0.96 -20.03 -7.76
N HIS A 674 1.05 -20.79 -8.84
CA HIS A 674 0.08 -21.79 -9.29
C HIS A 674 0.79 -22.84 -10.14
N ARG A 675 0.13 -23.96 -10.43
CA ARG A 675 0.74 -25.01 -11.25
C ARG A 675 0.55 -24.74 -12.74
N THR A 676 -0.67 -24.49 -13.18
CA THR A 676 -1.01 -24.25 -14.60
C THR A 676 -2.40 -23.67 -14.78
N ILE A 677 -2.60 -22.97 -15.90
CA ILE A 677 -3.92 -22.55 -16.37
C ILE A 677 -4.16 -23.15 -17.75
N THR A 678 -5.29 -23.84 -17.93
CA THR A 678 -5.69 -24.46 -19.20
C THR A 678 -6.86 -23.73 -19.84
N GLY A 679 -7.03 -23.85 -21.16
CA GLY A 679 -8.14 -23.24 -21.92
C GLY A 679 -7.82 -21.85 -22.49
N LEU A 680 -6.57 -21.37 -22.38
CA LEU A 680 -6.14 -20.04 -22.83
C LEU A 680 -6.31 -19.80 -24.34
N ASP A 681 -6.22 -20.86 -25.15
CA ASP A 681 -6.36 -20.87 -26.60
C ASP A 681 -7.77 -20.50 -27.10
N GLN A 682 -8.75 -20.54 -26.21
CA GLN A 682 -10.14 -20.17 -26.50
C GLN A 682 -10.36 -18.63 -26.50
N LEU A 683 -9.38 -17.87 -26.03
CA LEU A 683 -9.44 -16.42 -25.87
C LEU A 683 -8.43 -15.71 -26.77
N ASP A 684 -8.72 -14.47 -27.12
CA ASP A 684 -7.86 -13.63 -27.97
C ASP A 684 -7.38 -12.34 -27.28
N LYS A 685 -8.06 -11.91 -26.21
CA LYS A 685 -7.74 -10.69 -25.47
C LYS A 685 -8.22 -10.76 -24.04
N VAL A 686 -7.46 -10.16 -23.13
CA VAL A 686 -7.91 -9.84 -21.76
C VAL A 686 -7.98 -8.33 -21.56
N VAL A 687 -9.03 -7.87 -20.89
CA VAL A 687 -9.23 -6.47 -20.48
C VAL A 687 -9.39 -6.45 -18.97
N HIS A 688 -8.55 -5.69 -18.30
CA HIS A 688 -8.64 -5.47 -16.86
C HIS A 688 -9.17 -4.07 -16.57
N VAL A 689 -10.18 -3.99 -15.72
CA VAL A 689 -10.83 -2.76 -15.33
C VAL A 689 -10.79 -2.64 -13.80
N ASP A 690 -9.79 -1.93 -13.34
CA ASP A 690 -9.53 -1.66 -11.92
C ASP A 690 -9.93 -0.23 -11.52
N GLN A 691 -9.87 0.07 -10.24
CA GLN A 691 -10.19 1.39 -9.66
C GLN A 691 -9.05 2.41 -9.77
N SER A 692 -7.94 2.08 -10.41
CA SER A 692 -6.82 3.02 -10.58
C SER A 692 -7.23 4.22 -11.43
N PRO A 693 -6.68 5.42 -11.17
CA PRO A 693 -6.99 6.62 -11.96
C PRO A 693 -6.70 6.43 -13.45
N ILE A 694 -7.47 7.09 -14.33
CA ILE A 694 -7.23 7.11 -15.78
C ILE A 694 -5.99 7.93 -16.17
N GLY A 695 -5.32 8.55 -15.23
CA GLY A 695 -4.07 9.28 -15.36
C GLY A 695 -3.70 10.00 -14.07
N ARG A 696 -2.41 10.30 -13.92
CA ARG A 696 -1.86 10.94 -12.70
C ARG A 696 -1.79 12.46 -12.77
N THR A 697 -2.03 13.07 -13.94
CA THR A 697 -1.88 14.51 -14.16
C THR A 697 -3.23 15.16 -14.47
N PRO A 698 -3.40 16.48 -14.23
CA PRO A 698 -4.59 17.22 -14.61
C PRO A 698 -4.90 17.22 -16.11
N ARG A 699 -3.92 16.87 -16.97
CA ARG A 699 -4.10 16.78 -18.43
C ARG A 699 -4.88 15.54 -18.86
N SER A 700 -4.84 14.49 -18.08
CA SER A 700 -5.66 13.30 -18.32
C SER A 700 -7.12 13.60 -17.96
N ASN A 701 -8.04 13.25 -18.82
CA ASN A 701 -9.47 13.46 -18.64
C ASN A 701 -10.27 12.43 -19.47
N PRO A 702 -11.59 12.29 -19.27
CA PRO A 702 -12.43 11.35 -20.02
C PRO A 702 -12.32 11.50 -21.55
N ALA A 703 -12.23 12.73 -22.05
CA ALA A 703 -12.15 12.97 -23.49
C ALA A 703 -10.82 12.46 -24.09
N THR A 704 -9.69 12.67 -23.40
CA THR A 704 -8.38 12.20 -23.87
C THR A 704 -8.24 10.69 -23.74
N TYR A 705 -8.70 10.13 -22.62
CA TYR A 705 -8.57 8.69 -22.35
C TYR A 705 -9.38 7.83 -23.33
N THR A 706 -10.60 8.24 -23.64
CA THR A 706 -11.45 7.54 -24.62
C THR A 706 -11.02 7.77 -26.06
N GLY A 707 -10.16 8.75 -26.35
CA GLY A 707 -9.76 9.13 -27.71
C GLY A 707 -10.78 9.99 -28.46
N VAL A 708 -11.91 10.35 -27.85
CA VAL A 708 -12.91 11.23 -28.46
C VAL A 708 -12.35 12.62 -28.73
N PHE A 709 -11.40 13.08 -27.89
CA PHE A 709 -10.80 14.40 -28.04
C PHE A 709 -10.02 14.56 -29.34
N ASP A 710 -9.43 13.50 -29.89
CA ASP A 710 -8.76 13.54 -31.19
C ASP A 710 -9.74 13.86 -32.34
N LYS A 711 -10.96 13.32 -32.22
CA LYS A 711 -12.03 13.57 -33.19
C LYS A 711 -12.57 15.01 -33.06
N VAL A 712 -12.69 15.51 -31.81
CA VAL A 712 -13.11 16.89 -31.55
C VAL A 712 -12.06 17.87 -32.09
N ARG A 713 -10.76 17.63 -31.84
CA ARG A 713 -9.67 18.48 -32.40
C ARG A 713 -9.66 18.52 -33.93
N ALA A 714 -9.83 17.36 -34.57
CA ALA A 714 -9.94 17.28 -36.02
C ALA A 714 -11.12 18.12 -36.53
N LEU A 715 -12.29 18.03 -35.90
CA LEU A 715 -13.48 18.79 -36.26
C LEU A 715 -13.26 20.31 -36.14
N PHE A 716 -12.60 20.77 -35.05
CA PHE A 716 -12.26 22.19 -34.89
C PHE A 716 -11.28 22.67 -35.97
N ALA A 717 -10.30 21.85 -36.38
CA ALA A 717 -9.39 22.18 -37.47
C ALA A 717 -10.07 22.32 -38.83
N GLU A 718 -11.24 21.68 -39.01
CA GLU A 718 -12.02 21.76 -40.23
C GLU A 718 -12.92 22.99 -40.30
N THR A 719 -13.10 23.76 -39.21
CA THR A 719 -13.92 24.98 -39.23
C THR A 719 -13.33 26.03 -40.16
N SER A 720 -14.19 26.90 -40.71
CA SER A 720 -13.80 27.99 -41.63
C SER A 720 -12.80 28.94 -40.94
N GLU A 721 -13.01 29.27 -39.71
CA GLU A 721 -12.14 30.16 -38.91
C GLU A 721 -10.73 29.54 -38.70
N ALA A 722 -10.65 28.22 -38.42
CA ALA A 722 -9.38 27.53 -38.30
C ALA A 722 -8.62 27.46 -39.61
N LYS A 723 -9.32 27.17 -40.72
CA LYS A 723 -8.71 27.11 -42.05
C LYS A 723 -8.15 28.45 -42.50
N VAL A 724 -8.89 29.56 -42.29
CA VAL A 724 -8.43 30.91 -42.62
C VAL A 724 -7.16 31.27 -41.83
N ARG A 725 -7.03 30.85 -40.61
CA ARG A 725 -5.86 31.08 -39.74
C ARG A 725 -4.72 30.06 -39.94
N GLY A 726 -4.93 29.04 -40.78
CA GLY A 726 -3.95 27.93 -40.98
C GLY A 726 -3.77 27.04 -39.78
N TYR A 727 -4.79 26.94 -38.90
CA TYR A 727 -4.74 26.15 -37.69
C TYR A 727 -4.99 24.68 -38.01
N GLN A 728 -4.03 23.82 -37.66
CA GLN A 728 -4.11 22.37 -37.78
C GLN A 728 -4.59 21.76 -36.47
N GLN A 729 -4.88 20.45 -36.48
CA GLN A 729 -5.35 19.67 -35.31
C GLN A 729 -4.44 19.84 -34.06
N GLY A 730 -3.12 20.00 -34.25
CA GLY A 730 -2.16 20.24 -33.18
C GLY A 730 -2.41 21.51 -32.39
N ARG A 731 -2.95 22.58 -33.05
CA ARG A 731 -3.29 23.86 -32.41
C ARG A 731 -4.34 23.68 -31.29
N PHE A 732 -5.24 22.74 -31.46
CA PHE A 732 -6.33 22.44 -30.53
C PHE A 732 -5.96 21.41 -29.47
N SER A 733 -4.66 21.10 -29.30
CA SER A 733 -4.14 20.25 -28.22
C SER A 733 -3.59 21.10 -27.09
N PHE A 734 -4.06 20.88 -25.89
CA PHE A 734 -3.50 21.52 -24.69
C PHE A 734 -2.16 20.89 -24.24
N ASN A 735 -1.71 19.79 -24.88
CA ASN A 735 -0.41 19.18 -24.62
C ASN A 735 0.72 19.73 -25.52
N VAL A 736 0.38 20.41 -26.60
CA VAL A 736 1.33 20.89 -27.62
C VAL A 736 1.50 22.41 -27.53
N LYS A 737 2.73 22.88 -27.64
CA LYS A 737 3.03 24.32 -27.70
C LYS A 737 2.33 24.98 -28.89
N GLY A 738 1.97 26.23 -28.75
CA GLY A 738 1.34 27.08 -29.79
C GLY A 738 -0.15 27.31 -29.56
N GLY A 739 -0.94 26.32 -29.11
CA GLY A 739 -2.37 26.50 -28.83
C GLY A 739 -2.73 26.52 -27.35
N ARG A 740 -1.87 25.96 -26.50
CA ARG A 740 -2.10 25.90 -25.04
C ARG A 740 -1.77 27.21 -24.35
N CYS A 741 -2.28 27.38 -23.15
CA CYS A 741 -1.81 28.40 -22.21
C CYS A 741 -0.41 28.04 -21.74
N GLU A 742 0.57 28.88 -21.98
CA GLU A 742 1.97 28.61 -21.60
C GLU A 742 2.22 28.81 -20.09
N ASN A 743 1.40 29.61 -19.39
CA ASN A 743 1.53 29.81 -17.94
C ASN A 743 1.29 28.53 -17.14
N CYS A 744 0.21 27.81 -17.44
CA CYS A 744 -0.08 26.50 -16.83
C CYS A 744 0.33 25.32 -17.72
N SER A 745 1.03 25.57 -18.82
CA SER A 745 1.43 24.53 -19.80
C SER A 745 0.28 23.62 -20.27
N GLY A 746 -0.96 24.12 -20.24
CA GLY A 746 -2.17 23.40 -20.64
C GLY A 746 -2.86 22.61 -19.53
N ASP A 747 -2.39 22.67 -18.29
CA ASP A 747 -3.01 21.98 -17.14
C ASP A 747 -4.35 22.61 -16.74
N GLY A 748 -4.51 23.94 -16.99
CA GLY A 748 -5.67 24.71 -16.55
C GLY A 748 -5.57 25.14 -15.09
N THR A 749 -4.73 24.48 -14.32
CA THR A 749 -4.45 24.73 -12.90
C THR A 749 -2.96 24.90 -12.65
N ILE A 750 -2.61 25.51 -11.53
CA ILE A 750 -1.25 25.57 -10.99
C ILE A 750 -1.23 24.71 -9.75
N THR A 751 -0.28 23.79 -9.68
CA THR A 751 -0.10 22.92 -8.51
C THR A 751 0.76 23.64 -7.49
N ILE A 752 0.28 23.75 -6.27
CA ILE A 752 1.02 24.24 -5.11
C ILE A 752 1.40 23.00 -4.29
N GLU A 753 2.68 22.64 -4.35
CA GLU A 753 3.21 21.50 -3.57
C GLU A 753 3.23 21.85 -2.08
N MET A 754 2.61 21.02 -1.28
CA MET A 754 2.53 21.15 0.18
C MET A 754 3.32 20.02 0.82
N ASN A 755 4.49 20.29 1.41
CA ASN A 755 5.44 19.28 1.93
C ASN A 755 4.85 18.23 2.87
N PHE A 756 3.76 18.52 3.58
CA PHE A 756 3.14 17.61 4.57
C PHE A 756 1.63 17.42 4.37
N LEU A 757 1.05 18.07 3.39
CA LEU A 757 -0.37 18.02 3.04
C LEU A 757 -0.52 17.62 1.57
N PRO A 758 -1.70 17.15 1.12
CA PRO A 758 -1.97 16.95 -0.30
C PRO A 758 -1.77 18.23 -1.10
N ASP A 759 -1.26 18.11 -2.33
CA ASP A 759 -1.06 19.23 -3.23
C ASP A 759 -2.37 19.95 -3.52
N VAL A 760 -2.32 21.28 -3.57
CA VAL A 760 -3.47 22.14 -3.87
C VAL A 760 -3.42 22.58 -5.33
N TYR A 761 -4.54 22.40 -6.03
CA TYR A 761 -4.70 22.80 -7.43
C TYR A 761 -5.53 24.10 -7.51
N VAL A 762 -4.90 25.20 -7.93
CA VAL A 762 -5.55 26.49 -8.08
C VAL A 762 -5.78 26.80 -9.57
N PRO A 763 -6.94 27.32 -9.99
CA PRO A 763 -7.14 27.72 -11.38
C PRO A 763 -6.06 28.69 -11.86
N CYS A 764 -5.57 28.50 -13.08
CA CYS A 764 -4.55 29.37 -13.67
C CYS A 764 -5.11 30.77 -13.87
N GLU A 765 -4.47 31.79 -13.34
CA GLU A 765 -4.89 33.19 -13.41
C GLU A 765 -4.94 33.76 -14.83
N VAL A 766 -4.16 33.20 -15.78
CA VAL A 766 -4.09 33.66 -17.18
C VAL A 766 -5.21 33.08 -18.03
N CYS A 767 -5.48 31.79 -17.93
CA CYS A 767 -6.50 31.13 -18.75
C CYS A 767 -7.78 30.80 -18.00
N HIS A 768 -7.85 31.08 -16.69
CA HIS A 768 -9.01 30.84 -15.83
C HIS A 768 -9.59 29.40 -15.98
N GLY A 769 -8.70 28.41 -16.08
CA GLY A 769 -9.07 27.01 -16.27
C GLY A 769 -9.28 26.56 -17.72
N ALA A 770 -9.32 27.49 -18.70
CA ALA A 770 -9.61 27.18 -20.10
C ALA A 770 -8.54 26.33 -20.82
N ARG A 771 -7.31 26.20 -20.28
CA ARG A 771 -6.17 25.42 -20.81
C ARG A 771 -5.53 25.95 -22.10
N TYR A 772 -6.18 26.86 -22.84
CA TYR A 772 -5.76 27.38 -24.14
C TYR A 772 -5.39 28.86 -24.08
N ASN A 773 -4.62 29.30 -25.07
CA ASN A 773 -4.38 30.72 -25.27
C ASN A 773 -5.58 31.38 -25.94
N ARG A 774 -5.61 32.75 -25.92
CA ARG A 774 -6.72 33.54 -26.38
C ARG A 774 -7.05 33.32 -27.88
N GLU A 775 -6.01 33.23 -28.72
CA GLU A 775 -6.19 33.08 -30.18
C GLU A 775 -6.84 31.73 -30.54
N THR A 776 -6.52 30.65 -29.80
CA THR A 776 -7.16 29.34 -30.01
C THR A 776 -8.63 29.35 -29.60
N LEU A 777 -8.98 30.11 -28.56
CA LEU A 777 -10.34 30.28 -28.06
C LEU A 777 -11.24 31.15 -28.97
N GLU A 778 -10.67 31.88 -29.94
CA GLU A 778 -11.45 32.60 -30.93
C GLU A 778 -12.09 31.70 -32.00
N VAL A 779 -11.66 30.42 -32.12
CA VAL A 779 -12.25 29.49 -33.06
C VAL A 779 -13.47 28.80 -32.43
N HIS A 780 -14.60 28.84 -33.17
CA HIS A 780 -15.87 28.31 -32.69
C HIS A 780 -16.40 27.17 -33.58
N TYR A 781 -17.01 26.17 -32.96
CA TYR A 781 -17.86 25.18 -33.63
C TYR A 781 -19.26 25.23 -33.04
N LYS A 782 -20.30 25.49 -33.86
CA LYS A 782 -21.67 25.74 -33.39
C LYS A 782 -21.75 26.74 -32.23
N GLY A 783 -20.96 27.80 -32.31
CA GLY A 783 -20.91 28.87 -31.29
C GLY A 783 -20.22 28.55 -29.97
N LYS A 784 -19.51 27.42 -29.88
CA LYS A 784 -18.76 27.01 -28.69
C LYS A 784 -17.27 26.91 -28.98
N THR A 785 -16.44 27.40 -28.06
CA THR A 785 -14.99 27.23 -28.09
C THR A 785 -14.62 25.80 -27.68
N ILE A 786 -13.39 25.37 -27.95
CA ILE A 786 -12.91 24.04 -27.56
C ILE A 786 -12.86 23.87 -26.04
N ALA A 787 -12.57 24.94 -25.28
CA ALA A 787 -12.60 24.91 -23.81
C ALA A 787 -14.03 24.73 -23.29
N GLN A 788 -15.01 25.42 -23.88
CA GLN A 788 -16.42 25.23 -23.53
C GLN A 788 -16.93 23.84 -23.87
N VAL A 789 -16.43 23.21 -24.93
CA VAL A 789 -16.73 21.80 -25.24
C VAL A 789 -16.16 20.85 -24.18
N LEU A 790 -14.93 21.09 -23.71
CA LEU A 790 -14.35 20.29 -22.64
C LEU A 790 -15.10 20.47 -21.30
N ASP A 791 -15.67 21.64 -21.07
CA ASP A 791 -16.45 21.94 -19.87
C ASP A 791 -17.88 21.39 -19.91
N MET A 792 -18.38 20.95 -21.07
CA MET A 792 -19.71 20.35 -21.18
C MET A 792 -19.81 19.02 -20.42
N PRO A 793 -20.92 18.78 -19.69
CA PRO A 793 -21.30 17.43 -19.29
C PRO A 793 -21.42 16.50 -20.50
N ILE A 794 -21.04 15.24 -20.35
CA ILE A 794 -21.04 14.23 -21.45
C ILE A 794 -22.43 14.10 -22.07
N GLU A 795 -23.51 14.18 -21.28
CA GLU A 795 -24.88 14.16 -21.78
C GLU A 795 -25.17 15.34 -22.71
N GLN A 796 -24.77 16.56 -22.33
CA GLN A 796 -24.92 17.75 -23.14
C GLN A 796 -24.07 17.68 -24.40
N ALA A 797 -22.81 17.22 -24.27
CA ALA A 797 -21.94 17.01 -25.41
C ALA A 797 -22.47 15.95 -26.39
N SER A 798 -23.11 14.89 -25.88
CA SER A 798 -23.76 13.87 -26.74
C SER A 798 -24.84 14.46 -27.62
N LYS A 799 -25.67 15.33 -27.09
CA LYS A 799 -26.69 16.07 -27.89
C LYS A 799 -26.05 17.08 -28.86
N PHE A 800 -25.00 17.78 -28.41
CA PHE A 800 -24.30 18.80 -29.22
C PHE A 800 -23.63 18.19 -30.48
N PHE A 801 -23.05 16.99 -30.33
CA PHE A 801 -22.37 16.26 -31.40
C PHE A 801 -23.24 15.17 -32.07
N GLU A 802 -24.53 15.14 -31.85
CA GLU A 802 -25.45 14.11 -32.42
C GLU A 802 -25.30 13.96 -33.94
N SER A 803 -25.07 15.08 -34.63
CA SER A 803 -24.86 15.10 -36.07
C SER A 803 -23.48 14.62 -36.55
N VAL A 804 -22.56 14.28 -35.63
CA VAL A 804 -21.19 13.82 -35.90
C VAL A 804 -21.00 12.39 -35.40
N PRO A 805 -21.34 11.35 -36.21
CA PRO A 805 -21.34 9.96 -35.76
C PRO A 805 -20.05 9.46 -35.15
N ALA A 806 -18.90 9.98 -35.64
CA ALA A 806 -17.57 9.65 -35.16
C ALA A 806 -17.34 10.10 -33.71
N ILE A 807 -18.05 11.11 -33.22
CA ILE A 807 -17.99 11.64 -31.86
C ILE A 807 -19.18 11.09 -31.05
N ALA A 808 -20.36 11.14 -31.59
CA ALA A 808 -21.62 10.75 -30.95
C ALA A 808 -21.54 9.34 -30.34
N ARG A 809 -20.99 8.36 -31.08
CA ARG A 809 -20.80 7.00 -30.59
C ARG A 809 -20.00 6.92 -29.28
N PHE A 810 -18.94 7.70 -29.12
CA PHE A 810 -18.14 7.72 -27.90
C PHE A 810 -18.93 8.28 -26.71
N LEU A 811 -19.63 9.37 -26.95
CA LEU A 811 -20.39 10.06 -25.91
C LEU A 811 -21.60 9.23 -25.47
N THR A 812 -22.31 8.57 -26.42
CA THR A 812 -23.41 7.66 -26.08
C THR A 812 -22.94 6.51 -25.18
N THR A 813 -21.78 5.89 -25.51
CA THR A 813 -21.23 4.81 -24.66
C THR A 813 -20.91 5.29 -23.26
N LEU A 814 -20.38 6.51 -23.10
CA LEU A 814 -20.12 7.11 -21.78
C LEU A 814 -21.43 7.38 -21.02
N CYS A 815 -22.50 7.80 -21.72
CA CYS A 815 -23.85 7.93 -21.11
C CYS A 815 -24.42 6.56 -20.69
N ASP A 816 -24.26 5.52 -21.52
CA ASP A 816 -24.73 4.15 -21.24
C ASP A 816 -24.15 3.58 -19.93
N VAL A 817 -22.88 3.89 -19.62
CA VAL A 817 -22.25 3.48 -18.35
C VAL A 817 -22.57 4.41 -17.18
N GLY A 818 -23.48 5.38 -17.38
CA GLY A 818 -23.93 6.28 -16.30
C GLY A 818 -23.00 7.46 -16.01
N LEU A 819 -22.15 7.89 -16.96
CA LEU A 819 -21.23 9.02 -16.81
C LEU A 819 -21.74 10.32 -17.49
N GLY A 820 -23.04 10.42 -17.80
CA GLY A 820 -23.61 11.59 -18.49
C GLY A 820 -23.36 12.92 -17.77
N TYR A 821 -23.28 12.91 -16.45
CA TYR A 821 -23.06 14.10 -15.60
C TYR A 821 -21.61 14.57 -15.55
N VAL A 822 -20.63 13.70 -15.84
CA VAL A 822 -19.20 14.01 -15.79
C VAL A 822 -18.84 14.97 -16.92
N ARG A 823 -18.00 15.97 -16.70
CA ARG A 823 -17.52 16.87 -17.73
C ARG A 823 -16.46 16.20 -18.61
N LEU A 824 -16.48 16.44 -19.91
CA LEU A 824 -15.54 15.86 -20.86
C LEU A 824 -14.06 16.13 -20.49
N GLY A 825 -13.77 17.34 -20.06
CA GLY A 825 -12.43 17.80 -19.68
C GLY A 825 -12.13 17.66 -18.17
N GLN A 826 -12.97 16.99 -17.38
CA GLN A 826 -12.75 16.80 -15.94
C GLN A 826 -11.42 16.11 -15.68
N SER A 827 -10.57 16.70 -14.85
CA SER A 827 -9.23 16.17 -14.55
C SER A 827 -9.29 14.79 -13.89
N ALA A 828 -8.42 13.86 -14.32
CA ALA A 828 -8.38 12.50 -13.79
C ALA A 828 -8.26 12.40 -12.25
N PRO A 829 -7.44 13.24 -11.56
CA PRO A 829 -7.36 13.22 -10.11
C PRO A 829 -8.66 13.60 -9.38
N THR A 830 -9.59 14.28 -10.05
CA THR A 830 -10.88 14.67 -9.45
C THR A 830 -11.98 13.63 -9.63
N LEU A 831 -11.75 12.61 -10.46
CA LEU A 831 -12.69 11.52 -10.65
C LEU A 831 -12.66 10.58 -9.43
N SER A 832 -13.81 10.04 -9.06
CA SER A 832 -13.88 8.92 -8.12
C SER A 832 -13.33 7.63 -8.75
N GLY A 833 -12.93 6.64 -7.92
CA GLY A 833 -12.46 5.35 -8.41
C GLY A 833 -13.47 4.66 -9.33
N GLY A 834 -14.75 4.69 -8.97
CA GLY A 834 -15.84 4.13 -9.79
C GLY A 834 -16.07 4.88 -11.10
N GLU A 835 -15.92 6.22 -11.13
CA GLU A 835 -15.98 7.00 -12.37
C GLU A 835 -14.84 6.66 -13.31
N ALA A 836 -13.60 6.59 -12.79
CA ALA A 836 -12.41 6.21 -13.55
C ALA A 836 -12.57 4.80 -14.16
N GLN A 837 -13.08 3.85 -13.38
CA GLN A 837 -13.35 2.49 -13.82
C GLN A 837 -14.39 2.44 -14.94
N ARG A 838 -15.48 3.20 -14.82
CA ARG A 838 -16.51 3.29 -15.87
C ARG A 838 -16.01 3.95 -17.16
N VAL A 839 -15.10 4.95 -17.08
CA VAL A 839 -14.43 5.53 -18.26
C VAL A 839 -13.58 4.47 -18.96
N LYS A 840 -12.82 3.63 -18.22
CA LYS A 840 -12.06 2.51 -18.77
C LYS A 840 -12.98 1.52 -19.49
N LEU A 841 -14.07 1.11 -18.83
CA LEU A 841 -15.06 0.20 -19.39
C LEU A 841 -15.69 0.77 -20.68
N ALA A 842 -16.09 2.04 -20.69
CA ALA A 842 -16.64 2.70 -21.87
C ALA A 842 -15.66 2.71 -23.05
N THR A 843 -14.36 2.89 -22.77
CA THR A 843 -13.31 2.87 -23.81
C THR A 843 -13.20 1.50 -24.47
N GLU A 844 -13.28 0.42 -23.70
CA GLU A 844 -13.21 -0.94 -24.24
C GLU A 844 -14.49 -1.34 -25.00
N LEU A 845 -15.66 -0.89 -24.54
CA LEU A 845 -16.95 -1.11 -25.23
C LEU A 845 -17.00 -0.54 -26.65
N GLN A 846 -16.18 0.45 -26.95
CA GLN A 846 -16.12 1.08 -28.28
C GLN A 846 -15.28 0.29 -29.27
N ARG A 847 -14.41 -0.59 -28.79
CA ARG A 847 -13.60 -1.44 -29.64
C ARG A 847 -14.45 -2.55 -30.24
N ARG A 848 -14.08 -3.02 -31.43
CA ARG A 848 -14.79 -4.12 -32.10
C ARG A 848 -14.62 -5.39 -31.26
N SER A 849 -15.72 -5.96 -30.82
CA SER A 849 -15.74 -7.24 -30.11
C SER A 849 -15.49 -8.40 -31.07
N THR A 850 -14.66 -9.33 -30.67
CA THR A 850 -14.42 -10.61 -31.36
C THR A 850 -15.33 -11.73 -30.84
N GLY A 851 -15.98 -11.53 -29.68
CA GLY A 851 -16.75 -12.56 -28.96
C GLY A 851 -15.87 -13.56 -28.20
N ARG A 852 -14.55 -13.31 -28.11
CA ARG A 852 -13.56 -14.15 -27.42
C ARG A 852 -12.71 -13.36 -26.43
N THR A 853 -13.20 -12.17 -26.05
CA THR A 853 -12.51 -11.32 -25.06
C THR A 853 -12.99 -11.66 -23.66
N ILE A 854 -12.05 -11.71 -22.71
CA ILE A 854 -12.36 -11.84 -21.28
C ILE A 854 -12.15 -10.48 -20.58
N TYR A 855 -13.17 -10.04 -19.87
CA TYR A 855 -13.18 -8.83 -19.06
C TYR A 855 -13.07 -9.21 -17.60
N VAL A 856 -12.07 -8.67 -16.91
CA VAL A 856 -11.86 -8.84 -15.47
C VAL A 856 -12.11 -7.49 -14.79
N LEU A 857 -13.11 -7.43 -13.93
CA LEU A 857 -13.49 -6.21 -13.21
C LEU A 857 -13.35 -6.43 -11.70
N ASP A 858 -12.72 -5.47 -11.03
CA ASP A 858 -12.52 -5.51 -9.58
C ASP A 858 -13.48 -4.53 -8.91
N GLU A 859 -14.47 -5.05 -8.19
CA GLU A 859 -15.53 -4.33 -7.47
C GLU A 859 -16.16 -3.19 -8.28
N PRO A 860 -16.74 -3.47 -9.47
CA PRO A 860 -17.22 -2.41 -10.38
C PRO A 860 -18.45 -1.65 -9.87
N THR A 861 -19.08 -2.09 -8.77
CA THR A 861 -20.22 -1.38 -8.17
C THR A 861 -19.83 -0.46 -7.02
N THR A 862 -18.54 -0.32 -6.75
CA THR A 862 -18.02 0.58 -5.71
C THR A 862 -18.54 2.01 -5.91
N GLY A 863 -19.15 2.60 -4.86
CA GLY A 863 -19.68 3.97 -4.89
C GLY A 863 -20.90 4.17 -5.82
N LEU A 864 -21.57 3.12 -6.24
CA LEU A 864 -22.72 3.21 -7.12
C LEU A 864 -24.05 3.11 -6.37
N HIS A 865 -24.95 4.03 -6.69
CA HIS A 865 -26.35 3.92 -6.31
C HIS A 865 -27.03 2.75 -7.07
N PHE A 866 -28.10 2.17 -6.49
CA PHE A 866 -28.87 1.05 -7.07
C PHE A 866 -29.21 1.23 -8.55
N GLU A 867 -29.62 2.43 -8.97
CA GLU A 867 -29.93 2.75 -10.36
C GLU A 867 -28.69 2.70 -11.27
N ASP A 868 -27.55 3.13 -10.78
CA ASP A 868 -26.27 3.08 -11.53
C ASP A 868 -25.79 1.63 -11.63
N VAL A 869 -25.98 0.80 -10.58
CA VAL A 869 -25.72 -0.65 -10.61
C VAL A 869 -26.60 -1.32 -11.68
N ARG A 870 -27.89 -0.97 -11.76
CA ARG A 870 -28.79 -1.47 -12.78
C ARG A 870 -28.30 -1.17 -14.22
N LYS A 871 -27.85 0.09 -14.46
CA LYS A 871 -27.29 0.49 -15.77
C LYS A 871 -26.01 -0.28 -16.08
N LEU A 872 -25.11 -0.43 -15.10
CA LEU A 872 -23.88 -1.20 -15.27
C LEU A 872 -24.17 -2.66 -15.64
N LEU A 873 -25.11 -3.30 -14.95
CA LEU A 873 -25.50 -4.69 -15.23
C LEU A 873 -26.04 -4.86 -16.65
N LEU A 874 -26.79 -3.90 -17.19
CA LEU A 874 -27.25 -3.93 -18.60
C LEU A 874 -26.07 -3.93 -19.57
N VAL A 875 -25.05 -3.13 -19.28
CA VAL A 875 -23.84 -3.04 -20.09
C VAL A 875 -23.03 -4.34 -20.02
N LEU A 876 -22.81 -4.90 -18.81
CA LEU A 876 -22.06 -6.14 -18.64
C LEU A 876 -22.77 -7.32 -19.31
N ASN A 877 -24.09 -7.43 -19.19
CA ASN A 877 -24.87 -8.47 -19.86
C ASN A 877 -24.78 -8.35 -21.39
N ARG A 878 -24.82 -7.13 -21.95
CA ARG A 878 -24.65 -6.90 -23.40
C ARG A 878 -23.26 -7.38 -23.87
N LEU A 879 -22.20 -7.24 -23.08
CA LEU A 879 -20.89 -7.80 -23.41
C LEU A 879 -20.92 -9.33 -23.47
N VAL A 880 -21.56 -9.98 -22.51
CA VAL A 880 -21.66 -11.45 -22.49
C VAL A 880 -22.54 -11.95 -23.63
N ASP A 881 -23.61 -11.27 -23.95
CA ASP A 881 -24.52 -11.63 -25.06
C ASP A 881 -23.83 -11.59 -26.45
N THR A 882 -22.72 -10.85 -26.57
CA THR A 882 -21.87 -10.86 -27.78
C THR A 882 -20.79 -11.95 -27.74
N GLY A 883 -20.86 -12.91 -26.81
CA GLY A 883 -19.99 -14.08 -26.73
C GLY A 883 -18.77 -13.90 -25.82
N ASN A 884 -18.56 -12.72 -25.23
CA ASN A 884 -17.43 -12.47 -24.34
C ASN A 884 -17.65 -13.07 -22.95
N THR A 885 -16.57 -13.20 -22.19
CA THR A 885 -16.61 -13.60 -20.78
C THR A 885 -16.42 -12.38 -19.89
N VAL A 886 -17.24 -12.27 -18.85
CA VAL A 886 -17.11 -11.21 -17.84
C VAL A 886 -16.91 -11.87 -16.48
N ILE A 887 -15.79 -11.59 -15.84
CA ILE A 887 -15.48 -11.99 -14.46
C ILE A 887 -15.50 -10.74 -13.59
N VAL A 888 -16.29 -10.75 -12.53
CA VAL A 888 -16.33 -9.66 -11.55
C VAL A 888 -15.95 -10.18 -10.17
N ILE A 889 -15.09 -9.46 -9.45
CA ILE A 889 -14.93 -9.62 -8.00
C ILE A 889 -15.99 -8.74 -7.37
N GLU A 890 -16.92 -9.31 -6.58
CA GLU A 890 -18.04 -8.53 -6.06
C GLU A 890 -18.57 -9.01 -4.72
N HIS A 891 -19.14 -8.02 -4.00
CA HIS A 891 -19.86 -8.20 -2.74
C HIS A 891 -21.32 -7.78 -2.84
N ASN A 892 -21.69 -7.03 -3.88
CA ASN A 892 -23.03 -6.55 -4.12
C ASN A 892 -23.97 -7.71 -4.49
N LEU A 893 -25.00 -7.94 -3.66
CA LEU A 893 -25.92 -9.06 -3.86
C LEU A 893 -26.74 -8.95 -5.15
N ASP A 894 -27.01 -7.74 -5.64
CA ASP A 894 -27.75 -7.52 -6.89
C ASP A 894 -26.92 -7.97 -8.10
N VAL A 895 -25.61 -7.77 -8.04
CA VAL A 895 -24.69 -8.29 -9.08
C VAL A 895 -24.59 -9.81 -8.99
N ILE A 896 -24.37 -10.34 -7.79
CA ILE A 896 -24.21 -11.78 -7.55
C ILE A 896 -25.47 -12.54 -8.00
N LYS A 897 -26.69 -12.06 -7.66
CA LYS A 897 -27.94 -12.69 -8.10
C LYS A 897 -28.16 -12.63 -9.61
N SER A 898 -27.51 -11.67 -10.30
CA SER A 898 -27.61 -11.49 -11.74
C SER A 898 -26.59 -12.32 -12.55
N ALA A 899 -25.58 -12.87 -11.88
CA ALA A 899 -24.51 -13.67 -12.51
C ALA A 899 -25.02 -15.04 -12.99
N ASP A 900 -24.40 -15.57 -14.06
CA ASP A 900 -24.67 -16.92 -14.57
C ASP A 900 -23.97 -18.00 -13.72
N TRP A 901 -22.78 -17.65 -13.16
CA TRP A 901 -21.95 -18.53 -12.34
C TRP A 901 -21.34 -17.76 -11.18
N VAL A 902 -21.26 -18.38 -10.03
CA VAL A 902 -20.65 -17.79 -8.81
C VAL A 902 -19.57 -18.71 -8.27
N ILE A 903 -18.45 -18.11 -7.87
CA ILE A 903 -17.35 -18.79 -7.19
C ILE A 903 -17.21 -18.10 -5.84
N ASP A 904 -17.51 -18.81 -4.76
CA ASP A 904 -17.48 -18.29 -3.39
C ASP A 904 -16.24 -18.77 -2.65
N LEU A 905 -15.37 -17.83 -2.27
CA LEU A 905 -14.12 -18.11 -1.55
C LEU A 905 -14.28 -17.83 -0.05
N GLY A 906 -13.64 -18.65 0.76
CA GLY A 906 -13.69 -18.53 2.22
C GLY A 906 -13.08 -19.73 2.91
N PRO A 907 -13.67 -20.19 4.05
CA PRO A 907 -14.83 -19.62 4.74
C PRO A 907 -14.56 -18.29 5.47
N GLU A 908 -13.30 -18.06 5.89
CA GLU A 908 -12.90 -16.85 6.61
C GLU A 908 -11.91 -16.01 5.78
N GLY A 909 -11.38 -14.92 6.35
CA GLY A 909 -10.28 -14.14 5.80
C GLY A 909 -8.91 -14.65 6.28
N GLY A 910 -7.83 -14.22 5.61
CA GLY A 910 -6.45 -14.54 6.00
C GLY A 910 -6.14 -16.04 5.99
N SER A 911 -5.49 -16.54 7.05
CA SER A 911 -5.08 -17.95 7.18
C SER A 911 -6.25 -18.93 7.24
N GLY A 912 -7.43 -18.47 7.68
CA GLY A 912 -8.66 -19.28 7.70
C GLY A 912 -9.44 -19.30 6.38
N GLY A 913 -8.95 -18.58 5.37
CA GLY A 913 -9.55 -18.46 4.04
C GLY A 913 -8.84 -19.27 2.97
N GLY A 914 -8.93 -18.82 1.73
CA GLY A 914 -8.18 -19.38 0.61
C GLY A 914 -8.71 -20.70 0.05
N LEU A 915 -9.95 -21.07 0.38
CA LEU A 915 -10.61 -22.27 -0.14
C LEU A 915 -11.83 -21.90 -1.00
N VAL A 916 -12.17 -22.74 -1.96
CA VAL A 916 -13.46 -22.66 -2.67
C VAL A 916 -14.53 -23.28 -1.76
N VAL A 917 -15.44 -22.44 -1.25
CA VAL A 917 -16.54 -22.88 -0.38
C VAL A 917 -17.68 -23.44 -1.21
N ALA A 918 -17.98 -22.80 -2.32
CA ALA A 918 -19.03 -23.20 -3.24
C ALA A 918 -18.77 -22.63 -4.64
N GLU A 919 -19.16 -23.37 -5.68
CA GLU A 919 -19.22 -22.90 -7.05
C GLU A 919 -20.48 -23.42 -7.72
N GLY A 920 -21.09 -22.62 -8.61
CA GLY A 920 -22.32 -22.97 -9.30
C GLY A 920 -23.20 -21.77 -9.60
N ARG A 921 -24.44 -22.04 -9.93
CA ARG A 921 -25.44 -20.98 -10.12
C ARG A 921 -25.81 -20.32 -8.79
N PRO A 922 -26.23 -19.05 -8.77
CA PRO A 922 -26.64 -18.38 -7.54
C PRO A 922 -27.60 -19.17 -6.66
N GLU A 923 -28.55 -19.88 -7.30
CA GLU A 923 -29.56 -20.74 -6.62
C GLU A 923 -28.93 -21.98 -5.96
N GLU A 924 -27.77 -22.43 -6.43
CA GLU A 924 -27.02 -23.57 -5.85
C GLU A 924 -26.17 -23.10 -4.68
N ILE A 925 -25.57 -21.91 -4.76
CA ILE A 925 -24.79 -21.30 -3.67
C ILE A 925 -25.62 -21.15 -2.42
N VAL A 926 -26.89 -20.74 -2.54
CA VAL A 926 -27.83 -20.58 -1.40
C VAL A 926 -28.05 -21.89 -0.65
N LYS A 927 -27.91 -23.05 -1.30
CA LYS A 927 -28.08 -24.36 -0.64
C LYS A 927 -26.89 -24.76 0.22
N ASN A 928 -25.74 -24.12 0.03
CA ASN A 928 -24.53 -24.43 0.79
C ASN A 928 -24.50 -23.70 2.13
N GLN A 929 -24.69 -24.43 3.23
CA GLN A 929 -24.72 -23.87 4.59
C GLN A 929 -23.40 -23.26 5.05
N LYS A 930 -22.25 -23.64 4.43
CA LYS A 930 -20.92 -23.08 4.75
C LYS A 930 -20.68 -21.72 4.08
N SER A 931 -21.46 -21.39 3.04
CA SER A 931 -21.34 -20.13 2.31
C SER A 931 -22.02 -19.00 3.09
N TYR A 932 -21.22 -18.03 3.52
CA TYR A 932 -21.78 -16.78 4.08
C TYR A 932 -22.52 -15.99 2.99
N THR A 933 -21.95 -15.89 1.78
CA THR A 933 -22.62 -15.26 0.62
C THR A 933 -23.96 -15.91 0.35
N GLY A 934 -24.04 -17.25 0.37
CA GLY A 934 -25.28 -17.99 0.18
C GLY A 934 -26.38 -17.64 1.18
N LYS A 935 -26.02 -17.43 2.45
CA LYS A 935 -26.99 -17.03 3.48
C LYS A 935 -27.64 -15.69 3.19
N PHE A 936 -26.87 -14.69 2.78
CA PHE A 936 -27.38 -13.35 2.43
C PHE A 936 -28.09 -13.35 1.08
N LEU A 937 -27.56 -14.08 0.10
CA LEU A 937 -28.14 -14.20 -1.26
C LEU A 937 -29.54 -14.80 -1.25
N ALA A 938 -29.86 -15.68 -0.27
CA ALA A 938 -31.19 -16.28 -0.12
C ALA A 938 -32.32 -15.24 0.03
N SER A 939 -32.07 -14.13 0.70
CA SER A 939 -33.00 -13.03 0.83
C SER A 939 -33.13 -12.21 -0.47
N ALA A 940 -32.02 -11.99 -1.16
CA ALA A 940 -31.96 -11.22 -2.40
C ALA A 940 -32.62 -11.95 -3.61
N LEU A 941 -32.62 -13.29 -3.60
CA LEU A 941 -33.32 -14.10 -4.61
C LEU A 941 -34.85 -14.23 -4.37
N LYS A 942 -35.32 -13.85 -3.17
CA LYS A 942 -36.76 -13.81 -2.86
C LYS A 942 -37.42 -12.45 -3.16
N LYS A 943 -36.62 -11.39 -3.17
CA LYS A 943 -37.04 -10.04 -3.58
C LYS A 943 -37.10 -9.95 -5.11
#